data_466c5b7812d6335f551e4a8d1ab476dd
#
_entry.id   466c5b7812d6335f551e4a8d1ab476dd
#
_cell.length_a   1.000
_cell.length_b   1.000
_cell.length_c   1.000
_cell.angle_alpha   90.00
_cell.angle_beta   90.00
_cell.angle_gamma   90.00
#
_symmetry.space_group_name_H-M   'P 1'
#
loop_
_entity.id
_entity.type
_entity.pdbx_description
1 polymer ?
#
loop_
_entity_poly.entity_id
_entity_poly.type
_entity_poly.pdbx_seq_one_letter_code
_entity_poly.pdbx_strand_id
1 'polypeptide(L)'
;MNKSVVSISAAILVLLCQPVMGKEISPATPSDEDNYTFDPQLFRGSRFSQSSLAKLTTRESVAPGNYKMDIYTNNKLSGSWNVTFKEAADDRVLPCLTPEVAEAIGLKTGEDKGEKDPVCTFAQELAPGITSQTQLSQLRLDLSVPQSQMISRPRGYVPPSELDTGASLAFMNYIANYYNVAYSGQNAHSQRSLWASFNGGINLGAWQYRQLSNMTWDNDKGNQWNNIRSYLQRPLPAINSQLMMGQLITSGRFFSGLSYHGVSLATDERMLPDSMRGYAPTIRGVAATNARVSVMQNGHEIYQTTVAPGPFEINDLYPTSYSGDLDVTVTEANGAVSRFSVPFSAVPESMRPGTSRYNVEVGKTQDSGDDSMFGDLTWQHGMTNTLTFNSGSRIADGYQALMLGGVYGSTLGAFGANLTWSHARVPESEAQSGWMSQLTWSKTFQPTSTTVSLAGYRYSTSGYRDLADVLGERHAASNKQSWDSSQWRQQSRFDLTLSQSLANYGNLFVSGSTQNYRGGKSRDTQLQLGYSNSFSHGISMNLSVGRQRMGGYKDNSDDMQTVTSLSFSFPLGGNGPRVPSLSNSWTHSTDGSSQLQSSLTGMLDEAQTTNYSLNVMRDQQYKQTTLSGNMQKRFSQTTVGLNASKGQDYWQASGNVQGAMAVHGGGVTFGPYLGETFALVEAKGAEGAKVYNSSQLEINDSGYALVPAVTPYRYNRISLDPQGMDGDAELVDSEKQVAPVAGAAVKVVFRTRPGKALLIKSRMADGSELPMGADVLDENNTVVGIAGQGGQIYLRTEQTKGHLSVRWGEGANDSCQLPFDISGKDSNSPIIRLNETCQS
;
A
#
# COMPACT_ATOMS: atom_id res chain seq x y z
N MET A 1 -57.77 17.15 12.07
CA MET A 1 -57.26 18.51 12.27
C MET A 1 -55.73 18.37 12.17
N ASN A 2 -54.97 18.83 11.18
CA ASN A 2 -55.07 19.89 10.22
C ASN A 2 -54.45 19.49 8.88
N LYS A 3 -55.17 19.72 7.82
CA LYS A 3 -54.72 19.63 6.42
C LYS A 3 -54.14 21.05 6.08
N SER A 4 -52.91 21.35 6.32
CA SER A 4 -52.34 22.63 5.88
C SER A 4 -50.80 22.69 5.80
N VAL A 5 -50.09 21.58 5.72
CA VAL A 5 -48.59 21.56 5.60
C VAL A 5 -48.11 20.94 4.26
N VAL A 6 -49.03 20.42 3.40
CA VAL A 6 -48.62 19.78 2.13
C VAL A 6 -48.59 20.74 0.92
N SER A 7 -49.01 22.01 1.08
CA SER A 7 -49.15 22.94 -0.06
C SER A 7 -47.99 23.93 -0.27
N ILE A 8 -46.97 23.95 0.55
CA ILE A 8 -45.81 24.89 0.41
C ILE A 8 -44.57 24.23 -0.20
N SER A 9 -44.48 22.90 -0.19
CA SER A 9 -43.35 22.17 -0.78
C SER A 9 -43.46 21.95 -2.31
N ALA A 10 -44.61 22.13 -2.90
CA ALA A 10 -44.80 21.99 -4.34
C ALA A 10 -44.55 23.29 -5.16
N ALA A 11 -44.47 24.44 -4.51
CA ALA A 11 -44.29 25.73 -5.19
C ALA A 11 -42.83 26.16 -5.35
N ILE A 12 -41.90 25.54 -4.63
CA ILE A 12 -40.43 25.84 -4.72
C ILE A 12 -39.72 24.96 -5.75
N LEU A 13 -40.30 23.85 -6.19
CA LEU A 13 -39.67 22.95 -7.18
C LEU A 13 -39.94 23.32 -8.65
N VAL A 14 -40.78 24.33 -8.93
CA VAL A 14 -41.15 24.76 -10.31
C VAL A 14 -40.33 26.00 -10.76
N LEU A 15 -39.57 26.63 -9.89
CA LEU A 15 -38.81 27.87 -10.20
C LEU A 15 -37.33 27.65 -10.50
N LEU A 16 -36.82 26.38 -10.55
CA LEU A 16 -35.42 26.06 -10.84
C LEU A 16 -35.19 25.27 -12.14
N CYS A 17 -36.20 25.09 -12.98
CA CYS A 17 -36.03 24.55 -14.31
C CYS A 17 -36.29 25.64 -15.38
N GLN A 18 -35.43 26.63 -15.43
CA GLN A 18 -35.26 27.40 -16.69
C GLN A 18 -34.19 26.66 -17.52
N PRO A 19 -34.48 26.32 -18.79
CA PRO A 19 -33.44 25.82 -19.70
C PRO A 19 -32.45 26.98 -19.91
N VAL A 20 -31.22 26.78 -19.44
CA VAL A 20 -30.09 27.58 -19.87
C VAL A 20 -29.91 27.25 -21.35
N MET A 21 -30.43 28.12 -22.22
CA MET A 21 -30.02 28.12 -23.62
C MET A 21 -28.52 28.39 -23.66
N GLY A 22 -27.74 27.37 -23.91
CA GLY A 22 -26.33 27.46 -24.21
C GLY A 22 -26.20 28.39 -25.42
N LYS A 23 -25.62 29.57 -25.22
CA LYS A 23 -25.19 30.44 -26.32
C LYS A 23 -24.15 29.60 -27.08
N GLU A 24 -24.41 29.26 -28.32
CA GLU A 24 -23.40 28.71 -29.21
C GLU A 24 -22.21 29.66 -29.19
N ILE A 25 -21.10 29.18 -28.59
CA ILE A 25 -19.81 29.83 -28.70
C ILE A 25 -19.36 29.48 -30.12
N SER A 26 -19.56 30.39 -31.06
CA SER A 26 -18.85 30.37 -32.34
C SER A 26 -17.36 30.24 -32.04
N PRO A 27 -16.62 29.40 -32.81
CA PRO A 27 -15.18 29.35 -32.67
C PRO A 27 -14.64 30.76 -32.87
N ALA A 28 -13.95 31.26 -31.84
CA ALA A 28 -13.29 32.55 -31.90
C ALA A 28 -12.31 32.50 -33.06
N THR A 29 -12.51 33.37 -34.03
CA THR A 29 -11.46 33.71 -34.98
C THR A 29 -10.23 34.11 -34.17
N PRO A 30 -9.01 33.64 -34.52
CA PRO A 30 -7.79 34.05 -33.85
C PRO A 30 -7.71 35.56 -33.83
N SER A 31 -7.72 36.19 -32.67
CA SER A 31 -7.54 37.61 -32.51
C SER A 31 -6.09 37.96 -32.86
N ASP A 32 -5.87 39.05 -33.57
CA ASP A 32 -4.55 39.62 -33.91
C ASP A 32 -3.65 39.94 -32.70
N GLU A 33 -4.06 39.62 -31.47
CA GLU A 33 -3.34 39.89 -30.24
C GLU A 33 -2.19 38.91 -29.95
N ASP A 34 -2.04 37.81 -30.71
CA ASP A 34 -0.99 36.78 -30.46
C ASP A 34 0.31 36.98 -31.25
N ASN A 35 0.40 38.07 -32.03
CA ASN A 35 1.61 38.40 -32.77
C ASN A 35 2.39 39.54 -32.11
N TYR A 36 3.61 39.25 -31.65
CA TYR A 36 4.53 40.28 -31.15
C TYR A 36 5.22 40.95 -32.34
N THR A 37 5.09 42.27 -32.48
CA THR A 37 5.89 43.06 -33.45
C THR A 37 7.13 43.55 -32.73
N PHE A 38 8.30 43.08 -33.16
CA PHE A 38 9.57 43.59 -32.70
C PHE A 38 10.05 44.71 -33.64
N ASP A 39 10.42 45.85 -33.09
CA ASP A 39 11.05 46.94 -33.82
C ASP A 39 12.46 46.50 -34.30
N PRO A 40 12.70 46.37 -35.61
CA PRO A 40 14.02 45.94 -36.12
C PRO A 40 15.19 46.85 -35.71
N GLN A 41 14.87 48.08 -35.24
CA GLN A 41 15.87 49.01 -34.81
C GLN A 41 16.48 48.67 -33.44
N LEU A 42 15.75 47.93 -32.61
CA LEU A 42 16.24 47.43 -31.33
C LEU A 42 17.32 46.37 -31.46
N PHE A 43 17.50 45.77 -32.61
CA PHE A 43 18.46 44.69 -32.91
C PHE A 43 19.61 45.15 -33.81
N ARG A 44 19.81 46.45 -34.00
CA ARG A 44 20.92 47.00 -34.78
C ARG A 44 22.23 46.64 -34.06
N GLY A 45 23.05 45.76 -34.69
CA GLY A 45 24.32 45.28 -34.17
C GLY A 45 24.32 43.84 -33.70
N SER A 46 23.17 43.22 -33.60
CA SER A 46 23.03 41.76 -33.32
C SER A 46 23.03 40.97 -34.64
N ARG A 47 23.64 39.77 -34.65
CA ARG A 47 23.67 38.88 -35.82
C ARG A 47 22.35 38.14 -36.10
N PHE A 48 21.21 38.62 -35.57
CA PHE A 48 19.92 38.03 -35.85
C PHE A 48 19.50 38.37 -37.31
N SER A 49 19.30 37.33 -38.09
CA SER A 49 18.76 37.52 -39.45
C SER A 49 17.26 37.87 -39.37
N GLN A 50 16.75 38.60 -40.38
CA GLN A 50 15.31 38.91 -40.48
C GLN A 50 14.43 37.67 -40.45
N SER A 51 14.94 36.52 -40.92
CA SER A 51 14.27 35.22 -40.87
C SER A 51 14.21 34.65 -39.42
N SER A 52 15.21 34.95 -38.60
CA SER A 52 15.19 34.55 -37.15
C SER A 52 14.22 35.39 -36.33
N LEU A 53 14.05 36.68 -36.66
CA LEU A 53 13.09 37.57 -36.03
C LEU A 53 11.64 37.20 -36.41
N ALA A 54 11.36 36.79 -37.65
CA ALA A 54 10.05 36.30 -38.05
C ALA A 54 9.60 35.05 -37.26
N LYS A 55 10.55 34.22 -36.82
CA LYS A 55 10.30 33.04 -35.96
C LYS A 55 9.97 33.40 -34.50
N LEU A 56 10.31 34.58 -34.03
CA LEU A 56 10.03 35.06 -32.67
C LEU A 56 8.74 35.86 -32.54
N THR A 57 8.06 36.14 -33.67
CA THR A 57 6.83 36.97 -33.70
C THR A 57 5.58 36.22 -33.25
N THR A 58 5.62 34.91 -33.19
CA THR A 58 4.52 34.10 -32.69
C THR A 58 4.83 33.58 -31.28
N ARG A 59 3.85 33.68 -30.41
CA ARG A 59 3.95 33.25 -28.99
C ARG A 59 4.32 31.77 -28.79
N GLU A 60 4.20 30.93 -29.81
CA GLU A 60 4.37 29.47 -29.79
C GLU A 60 5.41 28.94 -30.78
N SER A 61 6.40 29.73 -31.18
CA SER A 61 7.45 29.22 -32.07
C SER A 61 8.39 28.27 -31.36
N VAL A 62 8.33 26.99 -31.73
CA VAL A 62 9.26 25.97 -31.27
C VAL A 62 10.38 25.80 -32.27
N ALA A 63 11.64 25.79 -31.86
CA ALA A 63 12.76 25.48 -32.76
C ALA A 63 12.85 23.96 -33.01
N PRO A 64 13.30 23.50 -34.19
CA PRO A 64 13.56 22.08 -34.39
C PRO A 64 14.57 21.55 -33.35
N GLY A 65 14.31 20.40 -32.77
CA GLY A 65 15.16 19.81 -31.74
C GLY A 65 14.46 18.77 -30.89
N ASN A 66 15.17 18.24 -29.90
CA ASN A 66 14.63 17.27 -28.96
C ASN A 66 14.33 17.94 -27.61
N TYR A 67 13.10 17.83 -27.15
CA TYR A 67 12.66 18.41 -25.90
C TYR A 67 12.05 17.33 -25.01
N LYS A 68 12.42 17.33 -23.73
CA LYS A 68 11.71 16.50 -22.75
C LYS A 68 10.44 17.23 -22.32
N MET A 69 9.29 16.72 -22.72
CA MET A 69 7.99 17.37 -22.51
C MET A 69 7.02 16.47 -21.76
N ASP A 70 6.17 17.11 -20.97
CA ASP A 70 5.00 16.47 -20.39
C ASP A 70 3.88 16.38 -21.43
N ILE A 71 3.49 15.17 -21.81
CA ILE A 71 2.45 14.94 -22.81
C ILE A 71 1.10 14.80 -22.10
N TYR A 72 0.17 15.67 -22.47
CA TYR A 72 -1.22 15.60 -22.04
C TYR A 72 -2.09 15.09 -23.19
N THR A 73 -2.81 14.00 -22.97
CA THR A 73 -3.77 13.47 -23.93
C THR A 73 -5.18 13.72 -23.42
N ASN A 74 -5.97 14.49 -24.16
CA ASN A 74 -7.32 14.92 -23.75
C ASN A 74 -7.35 15.52 -22.33
N ASN A 75 -6.45 16.46 -22.05
CA ASN A 75 -6.27 17.16 -20.77
C ASN A 75 -5.79 16.27 -19.59
N LYS A 76 -5.37 15.03 -19.85
CA LYS A 76 -4.84 14.14 -18.85
C LYS A 76 -3.35 13.92 -19.09
N LEU A 77 -2.52 14.09 -18.06
CA LEU A 77 -1.09 13.78 -18.12
C LEU A 77 -0.89 12.30 -18.46
N SER A 78 -0.20 12.02 -19.55
CA SER A 78 0.13 10.68 -20.01
C SER A 78 1.56 10.28 -19.65
N GLY A 79 2.43 11.23 -19.35
CA GLY A 79 3.82 11.01 -18.94
C GLY A 79 4.77 12.07 -19.52
N SER A 80 6.07 11.98 -19.14
CA SER A 80 7.15 12.85 -19.65
C SER A 80 8.03 12.06 -20.63
N TRP A 81 8.12 12.55 -21.86
CA TRP A 81 8.81 11.87 -22.96
C TRP A 81 9.73 12.81 -23.72
N ASN A 82 10.75 12.26 -24.36
CA ASN A 82 11.54 13.03 -25.33
C ASN A 82 10.76 13.14 -26.63
N VAL A 83 10.37 14.36 -26.99
CA VAL A 83 9.62 14.68 -28.21
C VAL A 83 10.57 15.39 -29.19
N THR A 84 10.63 14.89 -30.40
CA THR A 84 11.42 15.50 -31.46
C THR A 84 10.53 16.47 -32.26
N PHE A 85 10.94 17.71 -32.43
CA PHE A 85 10.27 18.69 -33.26
C PHE A 85 10.99 18.82 -34.61
N LYS A 86 10.27 18.66 -35.71
CA LYS A 86 10.80 18.71 -37.07
C LYS A 86 10.03 19.71 -37.91
N GLU A 87 10.66 20.28 -38.92
CA GLU A 87 10.01 21.10 -39.92
C GLU A 87 9.16 20.21 -40.83
N ALA A 88 7.89 20.54 -40.99
CA ALA A 88 6.97 19.91 -41.93
C ALA A 88 7.09 20.58 -43.31
N ALA A 89 6.47 19.99 -44.33
CA ALA A 89 6.51 20.47 -45.72
C ALA A 89 5.92 21.89 -45.92
N ASP A 90 5.19 22.41 -44.92
CA ASP A 90 4.57 23.73 -44.87
C ASP A 90 5.33 24.75 -44.01
N ASP A 91 6.61 24.53 -43.75
CA ASP A 91 7.51 25.35 -42.93
C ASP A 91 7.09 25.47 -41.47
N ARG A 92 6.10 24.70 -41.02
CA ARG A 92 5.71 24.63 -39.59
C ARG A 92 6.54 23.59 -38.85
N VAL A 93 6.96 23.90 -37.64
CA VAL A 93 7.66 22.96 -36.74
C VAL A 93 6.61 22.21 -35.95
N LEU A 94 6.51 20.91 -36.18
CA LEU A 94 5.50 20.04 -35.55
C LEU A 94 6.14 18.96 -34.69
N PRO A 95 5.46 18.52 -33.60
CA PRO A 95 5.93 17.42 -32.77
C PRO A 95 5.82 16.09 -33.52
N CYS A 96 6.90 15.34 -33.46
CA CYS A 96 7.05 14.04 -34.06
C CYS A 96 7.19 13.00 -32.95
N LEU A 97 6.29 12.00 -32.92
CA LEU A 97 6.23 10.98 -31.90
C LEU A 97 6.77 9.65 -32.44
N THR A 98 7.56 8.96 -31.62
CA THR A 98 7.98 7.59 -31.95
C THR A 98 6.81 6.62 -31.73
N PRO A 99 6.79 5.45 -32.39
CA PRO A 99 5.76 4.43 -32.17
C PRO A 99 5.62 4.03 -30.71
N GLU A 100 6.75 3.99 -29.97
CA GLU A 100 6.77 3.67 -28.54
C GLU A 100 6.02 4.73 -27.71
N VAL A 101 6.24 6.02 -28.00
CA VAL A 101 5.52 7.12 -27.34
C VAL A 101 4.05 7.10 -27.72
N ALA A 102 3.72 6.86 -28.99
CA ALA A 102 2.33 6.77 -29.46
C ALA A 102 1.56 5.64 -28.74
N GLU A 103 2.18 4.46 -28.58
CA GLU A 103 1.61 3.35 -27.82
C GLU A 103 1.49 3.67 -26.33
N ALA A 104 2.51 4.28 -25.74
CA ALA A 104 2.52 4.64 -24.32
C ALA A 104 1.40 5.63 -23.96
N ILE A 105 1.13 6.64 -24.81
CA ILE A 105 0.02 7.58 -24.63
C ILE A 105 -1.34 7.01 -25.02
N GLY A 106 -1.39 5.76 -25.47
CA GLY A 106 -2.62 5.00 -25.72
C GLY A 106 -3.26 5.25 -27.08
N LEU A 107 -2.50 5.61 -28.10
CA LEU A 107 -2.99 5.69 -29.49
C LEU A 107 -3.11 4.28 -30.09
N LYS A 108 -4.16 4.04 -30.86
CA LYS A 108 -4.27 2.85 -31.73
C LYS A 108 -3.37 3.09 -32.94
N THR A 109 -2.16 2.55 -32.91
CA THR A 109 -1.32 2.49 -34.10
C THR A 109 -1.86 1.40 -35.03
N GLY A 110 -2.18 1.74 -36.29
CA GLY A 110 -2.63 0.76 -37.27
C GLY A 110 -1.60 -0.37 -37.46
N GLU A 111 -2.09 -1.58 -37.81
CA GLU A 111 -1.24 -2.78 -38.07
C GLU A 111 -0.42 -2.68 -39.37
N ASP A 112 0.03 -1.55 -39.79
CA ASP A 112 0.94 -1.46 -40.93
C ASP A 112 2.36 -1.85 -40.48
N LYS A 113 2.65 -3.16 -40.57
CA LYS A 113 3.97 -3.75 -40.39
C LYS A 113 4.83 -3.47 -41.64
N GLY A 114 5.02 -2.21 -41.99
CA GLY A 114 6.05 -1.76 -42.91
C GLY A 114 7.36 -1.59 -42.14
N GLU A 115 8.41 -2.12 -42.67
CA GLU A 115 9.84 -2.09 -42.37
C GLU A 115 10.27 -1.09 -41.31
N LYS A 116 10.92 -1.59 -40.28
CA LYS A 116 11.37 -0.90 -39.06
C LYS A 116 12.49 0.10 -39.38
N ASP A 117 12.10 1.34 -39.69
CA ASP A 117 12.98 2.48 -39.44
C ASP A 117 12.47 3.22 -38.21
N PRO A 118 13.35 3.64 -37.29
CA PRO A 118 12.95 4.38 -36.09
C PRO A 118 12.60 5.84 -36.43
N VAL A 119 11.81 6.04 -37.47
CA VAL A 119 11.39 7.36 -37.90
C VAL A 119 10.13 7.73 -37.11
N CYS A 120 10.22 8.84 -36.37
CA CYS A 120 9.04 9.39 -35.69
C CYS A 120 8.03 9.93 -36.74
N THR A 121 6.74 9.81 -36.42
CA THR A 121 5.63 10.29 -37.27
C THR A 121 5.03 11.56 -36.65
N PHE A 122 4.67 12.55 -37.47
CA PHE A 122 4.01 13.75 -36.94
C PHE A 122 2.72 13.39 -36.20
N ALA A 123 2.50 14.03 -35.06
CA ALA A 123 1.39 13.70 -34.17
C ALA A 123 0.02 13.77 -34.92
N GLN A 124 -0.14 14.67 -35.85
CA GLN A 124 -1.37 14.85 -36.65
C GLN A 124 -1.58 13.74 -37.72
N GLU A 125 -0.52 13.01 -38.07
CA GLU A 125 -0.55 11.95 -39.09
C GLU A 125 -0.77 10.56 -38.47
N LEU A 126 -0.57 10.43 -37.14
CA LEU A 126 -0.70 9.16 -36.40
C LEU A 126 -2.12 8.59 -36.47
N ALA A 127 -3.14 9.44 -36.46
CA ALA A 127 -4.52 9.04 -36.65
C ALA A 127 -5.41 10.23 -37.07
N PRO A 128 -6.51 9.99 -37.80
CA PRO A 128 -7.42 11.06 -38.25
C PRO A 128 -8.01 11.82 -37.08
N GLY A 129 -7.95 13.17 -37.16
CA GLY A 129 -8.57 14.07 -36.17
C GLY A 129 -7.73 14.36 -34.92
N ILE A 130 -6.46 13.97 -34.90
CA ILE A 130 -5.54 14.40 -33.85
C ILE A 130 -5.11 15.86 -34.08
N THR A 131 -5.16 16.65 -33.01
CA THR A 131 -4.60 18.02 -33.01
C THR A 131 -3.57 18.12 -31.86
N SER A 132 -2.51 18.91 -32.11
CA SER A 132 -1.46 19.15 -31.12
C SER A 132 -1.31 20.62 -30.81
N GLN A 133 -1.11 20.98 -29.55
CA GLN A 133 -0.78 22.32 -29.08
C GLN A 133 0.43 22.23 -28.15
N THR A 134 1.45 23.05 -28.44
CA THR A 134 2.71 23.03 -27.67
C THR A 134 2.81 24.28 -26.82
N GLN A 135 3.08 24.13 -25.53
CA GLN A 135 3.36 25.21 -24.59
C GLN A 135 4.81 25.09 -24.11
N LEU A 136 5.75 25.64 -24.88
CA LEU A 136 7.19 25.46 -24.63
C LEU A 136 7.63 26.04 -23.28
N SER A 137 7.03 27.14 -22.83
CA SER A 137 7.32 27.76 -21.52
C SER A 137 7.04 26.83 -20.34
N GLN A 138 6.15 25.84 -20.54
CA GLN A 138 5.81 24.82 -19.54
C GLN A 138 6.37 23.43 -19.87
N LEU A 139 7.12 23.30 -20.98
CA LEU A 139 7.56 22.01 -21.54
C LEU A 139 6.39 21.01 -21.69
N ARG A 140 5.26 21.51 -22.15
CA ARG A 140 4.00 20.79 -22.23
C ARG A 140 3.54 20.64 -23.68
N LEU A 141 3.13 19.42 -24.02
CA LEU A 141 2.49 19.07 -25.30
C LEU A 141 1.08 18.55 -25.04
N ASP A 142 0.07 19.30 -25.45
CA ASP A 142 -1.33 18.89 -25.42
C ASP A 142 -1.74 18.23 -26.73
N LEU A 143 -2.24 17.00 -26.64
CA LEU A 143 -2.79 16.22 -27.75
C LEU A 143 -4.30 16.05 -27.54
N SER A 144 -5.09 16.54 -28.47
CA SER A 144 -6.52 16.22 -28.54
C SER A 144 -6.71 15.05 -29.50
N VAL A 145 -7.17 13.92 -28.98
CA VAL A 145 -7.31 12.66 -29.71
C VAL A 145 -8.76 12.18 -29.64
N PRO A 146 -9.41 11.88 -30.80
CA PRO A 146 -10.74 11.28 -30.79
C PRO A 146 -10.76 9.96 -30.00
N GLN A 147 -11.78 9.75 -29.17
CA GLN A 147 -11.87 8.53 -28.31
C GLN A 147 -11.84 7.22 -29.13
N SER A 148 -12.34 7.23 -30.36
CA SER A 148 -12.31 6.10 -31.29
C SER A 148 -10.89 5.66 -31.65
N GLN A 149 -9.92 6.59 -31.61
CA GLN A 149 -8.51 6.38 -31.92
C GLN A 149 -7.68 6.05 -30.67
N MET A 150 -8.28 6.08 -29.50
CA MET A 150 -7.60 5.73 -28.24
C MET A 150 -7.82 4.28 -27.85
N ILE A 151 -6.77 3.66 -27.32
CA ILE A 151 -6.90 2.40 -26.60
C ILE A 151 -7.55 2.73 -25.26
N SER A 152 -8.75 2.22 -25.02
CA SER A 152 -9.42 2.38 -23.75
C SER A 152 -8.66 1.55 -22.68
N ARG A 153 -7.77 2.19 -21.93
CA ARG A 153 -7.06 1.56 -20.81
C ARG A 153 -7.83 1.87 -19.52
N PRO A 154 -8.09 0.87 -18.68
CA PRO A 154 -8.71 1.10 -17.37
C PRO A 154 -7.85 2.05 -16.53
N ARG A 155 -8.49 2.88 -15.67
CA ARG A 155 -7.77 3.80 -14.78
C ARG A 155 -6.79 3.05 -13.89
N GLY A 156 -5.53 3.51 -13.84
CA GLY A 156 -4.47 2.91 -13.04
C GLY A 156 -3.74 1.73 -13.73
N TYR A 157 -3.98 1.49 -15.02
CA TYR A 157 -3.20 0.51 -15.78
C TYR A 157 -1.77 1.02 -16.03
N VAL A 158 -0.80 0.16 -15.79
CA VAL A 158 0.62 0.38 -16.11
C VAL A 158 1.01 -0.62 -17.20
N PRO A 159 1.57 -0.15 -18.34
CA PRO A 159 2.06 -1.07 -19.37
C PRO A 159 3.15 -1.99 -18.84
N PRO A 160 3.20 -3.27 -19.26
CA PRO A 160 4.25 -4.21 -18.83
C PRO A 160 5.68 -3.74 -19.12
N SER A 161 5.86 -2.91 -20.16
CA SER A 161 7.16 -2.32 -20.55
C SER A 161 7.68 -1.28 -19.55
N GLU A 162 6.80 -0.68 -18.75
CA GLU A 162 7.14 0.33 -17.72
C GLU A 162 7.27 -0.27 -16.31
N LEU A 163 7.02 -1.58 -16.19
CA LEU A 163 7.13 -2.28 -14.92
C LEU A 163 8.60 -2.50 -14.54
N ASP A 164 8.98 -2.01 -13.37
CA ASP A 164 10.32 -2.17 -12.79
C ASP A 164 10.40 -3.45 -11.95
N THR A 165 11.27 -4.37 -12.32
CA THR A 165 11.54 -5.61 -11.57
C THR A 165 12.39 -5.40 -10.33
N GLY A 166 12.94 -4.19 -10.15
CA GLY A 166 13.74 -3.79 -9.01
C GLY A 166 15.23 -4.11 -9.14
N ALA A 167 15.98 -3.61 -8.18
CA ALA A 167 17.41 -3.83 -8.05
C ALA A 167 17.73 -5.16 -7.37
N SER A 168 18.92 -5.72 -7.69
CA SER A 168 19.45 -6.87 -6.97
C SER A 168 19.96 -6.43 -5.59
N LEU A 169 19.34 -6.97 -4.54
CA LEU A 169 19.69 -6.71 -3.15
C LEU A 169 19.16 -7.81 -2.23
N ALA A 170 19.71 -7.87 -1.02
CA ALA A 170 19.16 -8.67 0.07
C ALA A 170 18.58 -7.76 1.15
N PHE A 171 17.53 -8.19 1.82
CA PHE A 171 16.94 -7.47 2.93
C PHE A 171 16.45 -8.41 4.02
N MET A 172 16.34 -7.87 5.23
CA MET A 172 15.79 -8.58 6.38
C MET A 172 15.01 -7.60 7.25
N ASN A 173 13.73 -7.86 7.40
CA ASN A 173 12.89 -7.25 8.42
C ASN A 173 13.06 -8.00 9.73
N TYR A 174 13.05 -7.29 10.83
CA TYR A 174 13.07 -7.87 12.16
C TYR A 174 12.01 -7.24 13.04
N ILE A 175 11.37 -8.08 13.85
CA ILE A 175 10.52 -7.68 14.97
C ILE A 175 11.00 -8.49 16.16
N ALA A 176 11.33 -7.86 17.27
CA ALA A 176 11.64 -8.55 18.51
C ALA A 176 10.80 -7.97 19.65
N ASN A 177 10.23 -8.84 20.46
CA ASN A 177 9.44 -8.50 21.64
C ASN A 177 9.98 -9.26 22.85
N TYR A 178 10.52 -8.53 23.80
CA TYR A 178 10.94 -9.09 25.09
C TYR A 178 9.84 -8.80 26.12
N TYR A 179 9.45 -9.84 26.84
CA TYR A 179 8.40 -9.78 27.86
C TYR A 179 8.92 -10.36 29.18
N ASN A 180 8.70 -9.64 30.26
CA ASN A 180 9.04 -10.08 31.61
C ASN A 180 7.88 -9.76 32.55
N VAL A 181 7.37 -10.78 33.23
CA VAL A 181 6.40 -10.63 34.31
C VAL A 181 6.93 -11.31 35.56
N ALA A 182 6.87 -10.62 36.65
CA ALA A 182 7.24 -11.17 37.97
C ALA A 182 6.03 -11.13 38.90
N TYR A 183 5.65 -12.29 39.36
CA TYR A 183 4.58 -12.47 40.35
C TYR A 183 5.16 -12.42 41.76
N SER A 184 4.40 -11.83 42.68
CA SER A 184 4.74 -11.76 44.11
C SER A 184 3.75 -12.57 44.95
N GLY A 185 4.11 -12.96 46.17
CA GLY A 185 3.26 -13.74 47.08
C GLY A 185 3.68 -15.20 47.22
N GLN A 186 2.75 -16.08 47.59
CA GLN A 186 3.05 -17.50 47.90
C GLN A 186 3.55 -18.32 46.70
N ASN A 187 3.24 -17.90 45.48
CA ASN A 187 3.69 -18.51 44.22
C ASN A 187 4.62 -17.55 43.45
N ALA A 188 5.54 -16.89 44.15
CA ALA A 188 6.45 -15.94 43.52
C ALA A 188 7.31 -16.65 42.44
N HIS A 189 7.14 -16.24 41.18
CA HIS A 189 7.93 -16.71 40.06
C HIS A 189 8.04 -15.60 39.02
N SER A 190 8.99 -15.71 38.12
CA SER A 190 9.10 -14.79 36.99
C SER A 190 9.08 -15.56 35.69
N GLN A 191 8.30 -15.08 34.76
CA GLN A 191 8.27 -15.58 33.38
C GLN A 191 8.92 -14.53 32.47
N ARG A 192 9.92 -14.97 31.72
CA ARG A 192 10.62 -14.16 30.73
C ARG A 192 10.52 -14.86 29.39
N SER A 193 10.18 -14.11 28.39
CA SER A 193 10.15 -14.61 27.02
C SER A 193 10.68 -13.57 26.05
N LEU A 194 11.33 -14.05 24.99
CA LEU A 194 11.72 -13.29 23.83
C LEU A 194 11.12 -13.97 22.62
N TRP A 195 10.36 -13.23 21.87
CA TRP A 195 9.90 -13.64 20.56
C TRP A 195 10.57 -12.73 19.52
N ALA A 196 11.09 -13.31 18.45
CA ALA A 196 11.64 -12.57 17.33
C ALA A 196 11.18 -13.18 16.00
N SER A 197 10.81 -12.34 15.08
CA SER A 197 10.46 -12.72 13.72
C SER A 197 11.42 -12.07 12.72
N PHE A 198 11.88 -12.87 11.79
CA PHE A 198 12.76 -12.46 10.71
C PHE A 198 12.07 -12.76 9.38
N ASN A 199 11.74 -11.71 8.64
CA ASN A 199 11.12 -11.79 7.34
C ASN A 199 12.05 -11.13 6.32
N GLY A 200 12.75 -11.92 5.52
CA GLY A 200 13.76 -11.41 4.62
C GLY A 200 13.69 -12.03 3.24
N GLY A 201 14.58 -11.59 2.39
CA GLY A 201 14.68 -12.12 1.04
C GLY A 201 15.85 -11.58 0.25
N ILE A 202 16.00 -12.15 -0.94
CA ILE A 202 17.00 -11.78 -1.93
C ILE A 202 16.26 -11.56 -3.26
N ASN A 203 16.49 -10.42 -3.88
CA ASN A 203 16.01 -10.11 -5.22
C ASN A 203 17.16 -10.21 -6.22
N LEU A 204 16.95 -11.00 -7.29
CA LEU A 204 17.89 -11.18 -8.40
C LEU A 204 17.12 -11.05 -9.73
N GLY A 205 17.10 -9.85 -10.29
CA GLY A 205 16.22 -9.53 -11.42
C GLY A 205 14.74 -9.80 -11.07
N ALA A 206 14.04 -10.55 -11.91
CA ALA A 206 12.63 -10.88 -11.68
C ALA A 206 12.42 -12.02 -10.65
N TRP A 207 13.48 -12.70 -10.19
CA TRP A 207 13.38 -13.75 -9.20
C TRP A 207 13.55 -13.19 -7.79
N GLN A 208 12.74 -13.68 -6.87
CA GLN A 208 12.68 -13.20 -5.50
C GLN A 208 12.59 -14.38 -4.54
N TYR A 209 13.65 -14.61 -3.78
CA TYR A 209 13.63 -15.56 -2.65
C TYR A 209 13.05 -14.87 -1.41
N ARG A 210 12.22 -15.57 -0.68
CA ARG A 210 11.59 -15.10 0.57
C ARG A 210 11.70 -16.14 1.66
N GLN A 211 11.97 -15.67 2.87
CA GLN A 211 12.04 -16.50 4.07
C GLN A 211 11.38 -15.81 5.24
N LEU A 212 10.53 -16.54 5.94
CA LEU A 212 9.94 -16.14 7.21
C LEU A 212 10.29 -17.18 8.26
N SER A 213 10.92 -16.74 9.34
CA SER A 213 11.29 -17.58 10.47
C SER A 213 11.00 -16.87 11.79
N ASN A 214 10.63 -17.63 12.82
CA ASN A 214 10.44 -17.12 14.17
C ASN A 214 11.41 -17.80 15.13
N MET A 215 11.88 -17.04 16.11
CA MET A 215 12.61 -17.51 17.25
C MET A 215 11.81 -17.22 18.52
N THR A 216 11.60 -18.21 19.32
CA THR A 216 11.04 -18.05 20.67
C THR A 216 12.06 -18.51 21.70
N TRP A 217 12.22 -17.74 22.75
CA TRP A 217 12.97 -18.10 23.92
C TRP A 217 12.09 -17.89 25.15
N ASP A 218 12.10 -18.87 26.03
CA ASP A 218 11.38 -18.82 27.30
C ASP A 218 12.33 -19.37 28.38
N ASN A 219 12.27 -18.80 29.59
CA ASN A 219 13.16 -19.20 30.65
C ASN A 219 12.99 -20.66 31.11
N ASP A 220 11.85 -21.29 30.82
CA ASP A 220 11.54 -22.67 31.21
C ASP A 220 11.76 -23.66 30.06
N LYS A 221 11.53 -23.26 28.81
CA LYS A 221 11.57 -24.12 27.62
C LYS A 221 12.81 -23.95 26.76
N GLY A 222 13.59 -22.85 26.96
CA GLY A 222 14.79 -22.55 26.18
C GLY A 222 14.47 -21.98 24.79
N ASN A 223 15.41 -22.12 23.88
CA ASN A 223 15.32 -21.60 22.51
C ASN A 223 14.60 -22.57 21.60
N GLN A 224 13.68 -22.04 20.80
CA GLN A 224 13.03 -22.74 19.69
C GLN A 224 13.10 -21.87 18.44
N TRP A 225 13.57 -22.45 17.35
CA TRP A 225 13.61 -21.82 16.03
C TRP A 225 12.63 -22.52 15.10
N ASN A 226 11.70 -21.77 14.53
CA ASN A 226 10.73 -22.27 13.57
C ASN A 226 10.92 -21.58 12.22
N ASN A 227 11.17 -22.38 11.18
CA ASN A 227 11.05 -21.91 9.81
C ASN A 227 9.58 -22.04 9.38
N ILE A 228 8.92 -20.90 9.16
CA ILE A 228 7.49 -20.88 8.81
C ILE A 228 7.34 -21.09 7.32
N ARG A 229 8.15 -20.36 6.51
CA ARG A 229 8.00 -20.39 5.06
C ARG A 229 9.28 -19.98 4.35
N SER A 230 9.67 -20.78 3.34
CA SER A 230 10.78 -20.48 2.43
C SER A 230 10.34 -20.75 1.01
N TYR A 231 10.38 -19.74 0.14
CA TYR A 231 9.91 -19.90 -1.24
C TYR A 231 10.60 -18.95 -2.20
N LEU A 232 10.61 -19.33 -3.45
CA LEU A 232 11.02 -18.55 -4.60
C LEU A 232 9.76 -18.08 -5.33
N GLN A 233 9.71 -16.81 -5.73
CA GLN A 233 8.60 -16.28 -6.52
C GLN A 233 9.09 -15.49 -7.73
N ARG A 234 8.24 -15.43 -8.75
CA ARG A 234 8.45 -14.64 -9.95
C ARG A 234 7.12 -14.10 -10.47
N PRO A 235 6.96 -12.81 -10.65
CA PRO A 235 5.80 -12.23 -11.34
C PRO A 235 5.89 -12.50 -12.85
N LEU A 236 4.74 -12.81 -13.46
CA LEU A 236 4.56 -13.07 -14.90
C LEU A 236 3.51 -12.10 -15.48
N PRO A 237 3.87 -10.82 -15.72
CA PRO A 237 2.92 -9.79 -16.15
C PRO A 237 2.21 -10.12 -17.47
N ALA A 238 2.86 -10.86 -18.38
CA ALA A 238 2.28 -11.25 -19.68
C ALA A 238 0.99 -12.09 -19.56
N ILE A 239 0.83 -12.82 -18.46
CA ILE A 239 -0.34 -13.67 -18.17
C ILE A 239 -1.05 -13.27 -16.87
N ASN A 240 -0.76 -12.08 -16.34
CA ASN A 240 -1.31 -11.57 -15.08
C ASN A 240 -1.20 -12.56 -13.91
N SER A 241 -0.08 -13.25 -13.78
CA SER A 241 0.09 -14.35 -12.83
C SER A 241 1.41 -14.30 -12.09
N GLN A 242 1.44 -14.99 -10.96
CA GLN A 242 2.62 -15.18 -10.14
C GLN A 242 2.97 -16.67 -10.07
N LEU A 243 4.23 -17.00 -10.32
CA LEU A 243 4.80 -18.32 -10.11
C LEU A 243 5.49 -18.36 -8.75
N MET A 244 5.19 -19.38 -7.94
CA MET A 244 5.82 -19.60 -6.64
C MET A 244 6.29 -21.05 -6.51
N MET A 245 7.43 -21.28 -5.83
CA MET A 245 8.02 -22.61 -5.62
C MET A 245 8.63 -22.69 -4.22
N GLY A 246 8.37 -23.76 -3.50
CA GLY A 246 8.93 -23.99 -2.16
C GLY A 246 7.86 -24.36 -1.12
N GLN A 247 8.02 -23.86 0.11
CA GLN A 247 7.01 -23.99 1.16
C GLN A 247 5.88 -23.00 0.93
N LEU A 248 4.72 -23.50 0.59
CA LEU A 248 3.56 -22.72 0.21
C LEU A 248 2.33 -23.15 1.01
N ILE A 249 1.30 -22.36 0.93
CA ILE A 249 -0.03 -22.70 1.47
C ILE A 249 -1.02 -22.50 0.34
N THR A 250 -1.97 -23.42 0.19
CA THR A 250 -2.97 -23.35 -0.87
C THR A 250 -3.87 -22.14 -0.72
N SER A 251 -4.48 -21.67 -1.81
CA SER A 251 -5.29 -20.43 -1.83
C SER A 251 -6.46 -20.42 -0.85
N GLY A 252 -6.93 -21.58 -0.42
CA GLY A 252 -8.01 -21.73 0.54
C GLY A 252 -9.38 -21.19 0.09
N ARG A 253 -9.51 -20.76 -1.17
CA ARG A 253 -10.71 -20.06 -1.66
C ARG A 253 -11.94 -20.96 -1.75
N PHE A 254 -11.79 -22.16 -2.30
CA PHE A 254 -12.90 -23.13 -2.49
C PHE A 254 -12.70 -24.40 -1.70
N PHE A 255 -11.48 -24.75 -1.40
CA PHE A 255 -11.10 -25.85 -0.54
C PHE A 255 -10.36 -25.31 0.68
N SER A 256 -10.27 -26.05 1.76
CA SER A 256 -9.53 -25.63 2.95
C SER A 256 -8.05 -25.41 2.63
N GLY A 257 -7.42 -24.48 3.36
CA GLY A 257 -5.98 -24.21 3.24
C GLY A 257 -5.14 -25.42 3.70
N LEU A 258 -4.09 -25.72 2.94
CA LEU A 258 -3.09 -26.76 3.25
C LEU A 258 -1.70 -26.20 3.10
N SER A 259 -0.82 -26.49 4.05
CA SER A 259 0.63 -26.25 3.91
C SER A 259 1.24 -27.33 3.04
N TYR A 260 2.15 -26.96 2.13
CA TYR A 260 2.78 -27.91 1.23
C TYR A 260 4.14 -27.43 0.70
N HIS A 261 4.95 -28.38 0.26
CA HIS A 261 6.11 -28.13 -0.58
C HIS A 261 5.77 -28.40 -2.04
N GLY A 262 5.92 -27.41 -2.90
CA GLY A 262 5.54 -27.58 -4.29
C GLY A 262 5.66 -26.34 -5.14
N VAL A 263 4.81 -26.28 -6.16
CA VAL A 263 4.74 -25.20 -7.13
C VAL A 263 3.30 -24.69 -7.19
N SER A 264 3.15 -23.38 -7.28
CA SER A 264 1.89 -22.67 -7.49
C SER A 264 2.01 -21.72 -8.68
N LEU A 265 1.01 -21.71 -9.54
CA LEU A 265 0.81 -20.71 -10.57
C LEU A 265 -0.60 -20.14 -10.40
N ALA A 266 -0.69 -18.86 -10.05
CA ALA A 266 -1.97 -18.23 -9.75
C ALA A 266 -2.09 -16.86 -10.41
N THR A 267 -3.30 -16.47 -10.78
CA THR A 267 -3.60 -15.11 -11.20
C THR A 267 -3.30 -14.14 -10.07
N ASP A 268 -2.50 -13.11 -10.34
CA ASP A 268 -2.20 -12.04 -9.40
C ASP A 268 -3.11 -10.83 -9.67
N GLU A 269 -4.12 -10.66 -8.84
CA GLU A 269 -5.11 -9.57 -8.97
C GLU A 269 -4.49 -8.18 -8.79
N ARG A 270 -3.32 -8.06 -8.20
CA ARG A 270 -2.60 -6.80 -8.05
C ARG A 270 -2.19 -6.23 -9.41
N MET A 271 -2.03 -7.09 -10.44
CA MET A 271 -1.77 -6.70 -11.82
C MET A 271 -3.00 -6.08 -12.50
N LEU A 272 -4.20 -6.36 -11.96
CA LEU A 272 -5.43 -5.80 -12.50
C LEU A 272 -5.58 -4.32 -12.08
N PRO A 273 -6.23 -3.47 -12.90
CA PRO A 273 -6.60 -2.10 -12.53
C PRO A 273 -7.42 -2.02 -11.25
N ASP A 274 -7.37 -0.87 -10.55
CA ASP A 274 -8.03 -0.70 -9.25
C ASP A 274 -9.53 -0.98 -9.25
N SER A 275 -10.20 -0.66 -10.35
CA SER A 275 -11.62 -0.93 -10.54
C SER A 275 -11.99 -2.42 -10.60
N MET A 276 -11.00 -3.33 -10.62
CA MET A 276 -11.17 -4.76 -10.79
C MET A 276 -10.71 -5.58 -9.58
N ARG A 277 -10.35 -4.95 -8.46
CA ARG A 277 -9.76 -5.62 -7.27
C ARG A 277 -10.74 -5.88 -6.12
N GLY A 278 -10.39 -6.85 -5.25
CA GLY A 278 -11.16 -7.33 -4.10
C GLY A 278 -10.53 -7.05 -2.70
N TYR A 279 -11.16 -7.50 -1.66
CA TYR A 279 -11.18 -7.08 -0.23
C TYR A 279 -10.21 -7.82 0.72
N ALA A 280 -9.80 -7.19 1.88
CA ALA A 280 -9.10 -7.80 3.02
C ALA A 280 -9.74 -7.39 4.38
N PRO A 281 -9.79 -8.29 5.41
CA PRO A 281 -10.47 -8.02 6.69
C PRO A 281 -9.58 -7.30 7.72
N THR A 282 -10.18 -6.46 8.55
CA THR A 282 -9.59 -5.80 9.70
C THR A 282 -9.95 -6.56 10.99
N ILE A 283 -8.98 -6.81 11.89
CA ILE A 283 -9.24 -7.39 13.20
C ILE A 283 -9.53 -6.27 14.20
N ARG A 284 -10.63 -6.40 14.93
CA ARG A 284 -10.99 -5.49 16.02
C ARG A 284 -11.23 -6.29 17.28
N GLY A 285 -10.72 -5.79 18.40
CA GLY A 285 -10.87 -6.43 19.71
C GLY A 285 -10.75 -5.43 20.84
N VAL A 286 -10.81 -5.93 22.06
CA VAL A 286 -10.63 -5.15 23.29
C VAL A 286 -9.62 -5.88 24.18
N ALA A 287 -8.64 -5.16 24.71
CA ALA A 287 -7.70 -5.64 25.69
C ALA A 287 -7.97 -4.95 27.04
N ALA A 288 -7.91 -5.71 28.12
CA ALA A 288 -8.10 -5.16 29.48
C ALA A 288 -6.83 -4.59 30.08
N THR A 289 -5.67 -5.09 29.64
CA THR A 289 -4.34 -4.66 30.08
C THR A 289 -3.43 -4.46 28.88
N ASN A 290 -2.13 -4.19 29.08
CA ASN A 290 -1.16 -4.34 28.00
C ASN A 290 -1.09 -5.83 27.60
N ALA A 291 -1.93 -6.22 26.66
CA ALA A 291 -2.11 -7.61 26.29
C ALA A 291 -1.25 -7.98 25.09
N ARG A 292 -0.77 -9.21 25.08
CA ARG A 292 -0.16 -9.82 23.91
C ARG A 292 -1.27 -10.38 23.03
N VAL A 293 -1.40 -9.86 21.82
CA VAL A 293 -2.33 -10.34 20.82
C VAL A 293 -1.58 -11.21 19.81
N SER A 294 -1.95 -12.47 19.75
CA SER A 294 -1.45 -13.44 18.77
C SER A 294 -2.57 -13.77 17.80
N VAL A 295 -2.26 -13.69 16.52
CA VAL A 295 -3.18 -14.04 15.44
C VAL A 295 -2.67 -15.29 14.75
N MET A 296 -3.46 -16.34 14.82
CA MET A 296 -3.16 -17.60 14.17
C MET A 296 -4.08 -17.81 12.97
N GLN A 297 -3.57 -18.45 11.95
CA GLN A 297 -4.34 -18.90 10.80
C GLN A 297 -3.89 -20.31 10.43
N ASN A 298 -4.82 -21.24 10.33
CA ASN A 298 -4.55 -22.64 10.04
C ASN A 298 -3.46 -23.27 10.97
N GLY A 299 -3.47 -22.89 12.25
CA GLY A 299 -2.53 -23.38 13.24
C GLY A 299 -1.15 -22.70 13.26
N HIS A 300 -0.90 -21.74 12.38
CA HIS A 300 0.36 -20.98 12.34
C HIS A 300 0.16 -19.55 12.85
N GLU A 301 1.09 -19.07 13.69
CA GLU A 301 1.11 -17.69 14.14
C GLU A 301 1.58 -16.77 13.03
N ILE A 302 0.66 -15.93 12.50
CA ILE A 302 0.93 -15.01 11.40
C ILE A 302 1.27 -13.60 11.87
N TYR A 303 0.86 -13.23 13.08
CA TYR A 303 1.09 -11.91 13.64
C TYR A 303 1.07 -11.94 15.16
N GLN A 304 1.99 -11.21 15.80
CA GLN A 304 1.99 -11.00 17.24
C GLN A 304 2.34 -9.54 17.56
N THR A 305 1.56 -8.93 18.43
CA THR A 305 1.82 -7.57 18.91
C THR A 305 1.40 -7.43 20.37
N THR A 306 1.89 -6.41 21.04
CA THR A 306 1.38 -5.99 22.33
C THR A 306 0.52 -4.75 22.14
N VAL A 307 -0.74 -4.84 22.53
CA VAL A 307 -1.71 -3.74 22.44
C VAL A 307 -1.93 -3.09 23.80
N ALA A 308 -2.18 -1.80 23.78
CA ALA A 308 -2.56 -1.07 25.00
C ALA A 308 -3.96 -1.48 25.47
N PRO A 309 -4.29 -1.27 26.77
CA PRO A 309 -5.65 -1.50 27.24
C PRO A 309 -6.68 -0.64 26.50
N GLY A 310 -7.82 -1.23 26.19
CA GLY A 310 -8.92 -0.62 25.45
C GLY A 310 -9.19 -1.30 24.11
N PRO A 311 -10.06 -0.72 23.29
CA PRO A 311 -10.33 -1.22 21.94
C PRO A 311 -9.09 -1.09 21.05
N PHE A 312 -8.77 -2.14 20.31
CA PHE A 312 -7.68 -2.16 19.34
C PHE A 312 -8.18 -2.55 17.94
N GLU A 313 -7.46 -2.06 16.95
CA GLU A 313 -7.67 -2.39 15.53
C GLU A 313 -6.32 -2.79 14.91
N ILE A 314 -6.27 -3.97 14.28
CA ILE A 314 -5.13 -4.45 13.50
C ILE A 314 -5.56 -4.44 12.03
N ASN A 315 -4.98 -3.54 11.26
CA ASN A 315 -5.25 -3.32 9.84
C ASN A 315 -4.00 -3.50 8.97
N ASP A 316 -2.88 -3.85 9.59
CA ASP A 316 -1.57 -4.03 8.97
C ASP A 316 -1.16 -5.50 8.82
N LEU A 317 -2.12 -6.41 8.89
CA LEU A 317 -1.89 -7.81 8.57
C LEU A 317 -1.43 -7.91 7.11
N TYR A 318 -0.38 -8.69 6.90
CA TYR A 318 -0.03 -9.08 5.54
C TYR A 318 -1.26 -9.65 4.85
N PRO A 319 -1.52 -9.28 3.59
CA PRO A 319 -2.58 -9.90 2.84
C PRO A 319 -2.32 -11.40 2.80
N THR A 320 -3.02 -12.11 3.66
CA THR A 320 -3.03 -13.56 3.64
C THR A 320 -3.97 -13.94 2.50
N SER A 321 -3.45 -14.58 1.47
CA SER A 321 -4.25 -15.15 0.39
C SER A 321 -5.08 -16.36 0.84
N TYR A 322 -5.35 -16.46 2.14
CA TYR A 322 -5.93 -17.66 2.76
C TYR A 322 -7.36 -17.39 3.20
N SER A 323 -8.29 -18.16 2.72
CA SER A 323 -9.56 -18.33 3.40
C SER A 323 -9.33 -19.28 4.58
N GLY A 324 -9.66 -18.83 5.73
CA GLY A 324 -9.56 -19.53 7.00
C GLY A 324 -9.73 -18.50 8.09
N ASP A 325 -10.57 -18.82 9.07
CA ASP A 325 -10.82 -17.89 10.17
C ASP A 325 -9.49 -17.51 10.84
N LEU A 326 -9.38 -16.26 11.21
CA LEU A 326 -8.25 -15.78 11.99
C LEU A 326 -8.56 -16.03 13.48
N ASP A 327 -7.83 -16.93 14.09
CA ASP A 327 -7.95 -17.20 15.52
C ASP A 327 -7.10 -16.19 16.29
N VAL A 328 -7.77 -15.27 16.97
CA VAL A 328 -7.14 -14.21 17.73
C VAL A 328 -7.10 -14.63 19.20
N THR A 329 -5.90 -14.66 19.76
CA THR A 329 -5.67 -14.94 21.19
C THR A 329 -5.15 -13.65 21.84
N VAL A 330 -5.89 -13.11 22.77
CA VAL A 330 -5.47 -11.98 23.59
C VAL A 330 -5.04 -12.53 24.95
N THR A 331 -3.76 -12.42 25.27
CA THR A 331 -3.19 -12.83 26.54
C THR A 331 -2.91 -11.59 27.38
N GLU A 332 -3.66 -11.41 28.43
CA GLU A 332 -3.57 -10.28 29.35
C GLU A 332 -2.34 -10.38 30.24
N ALA A 333 -1.90 -9.25 30.82
CA ALA A 333 -0.74 -9.21 31.73
C ALA A 333 -0.92 -10.07 33.00
N ASN A 334 -2.16 -10.29 33.43
CA ASN A 334 -2.48 -11.16 34.56
C ASN A 334 -2.55 -12.65 34.19
N GLY A 335 -2.25 -13.02 32.95
CA GLY A 335 -2.30 -14.40 32.46
C GLY A 335 -3.69 -14.84 31.95
N ALA A 336 -4.71 -14.00 32.06
CA ALA A 336 -6.03 -14.30 31.50
C ALA A 336 -5.96 -14.34 29.96
N VAL A 337 -6.63 -15.32 29.36
CA VAL A 337 -6.62 -15.52 27.91
C VAL A 337 -8.04 -15.42 27.37
N SER A 338 -8.28 -14.49 26.48
CA SER A 338 -9.49 -14.44 25.66
C SER A 338 -9.18 -14.83 24.22
N ARG A 339 -10.10 -15.56 23.60
CA ARG A 339 -9.96 -16.00 22.21
C ARG A 339 -11.22 -15.65 21.46
N PHE A 340 -11.04 -15.19 20.22
CA PHE A 340 -12.13 -14.98 19.28
C PHE A 340 -11.62 -15.28 17.87
N SER A 341 -12.55 -15.68 17.02
CA SER A 341 -12.25 -15.91 15.61
C SER A 341 -12.83 -14.78 14.80
N VAL A 342 -12.05 -14.25 13.86
CA VAL A 342 -12.52 -13.31 12.86
C VAL A 342 -12.85 -14.10 11.61
N PRO A 343 -14.15 -14.24 11.25
CA PRO A 343 -14.53 -14.97 10.08
C PRO A 343 -13.93 -14.35 8.83
N PHE A 344 -13.19 -15.14 8.10
CA PHE A 344 -12.69 -14.77 6.78
C PHE A 344 -13.47 -15.54 5.73
N SER A 345 -14.70 -15.10 5.49
CA SER A 345 -15.50 -15.66 4.41
C SER A 345 -15.55 -14.67 3.25
N ALA A 346 -15.25 -15.18 2.07
CA ALA A 346 -15.24 -14.38 0.86
C ALA A 346 -16.66 -13.82 0.60
N VAL A 347 -16.74 -12.52 0.39
CA VAL A 347 -17.91 -11.89 -0.23
C VAL A 347 -18.13 -12.55 -1.59
N PRO A 348 -19.36 -12.79 -2.07
CA PRO A 348 -19.60 -13.29 -3.41
C PRO A 348 -18.88 -12.37 -4.41
N GLU A 349 -17.84 -12.87 -5.04
CA GLU A 349 -17.02 -12.10 -5.97
C GLU A 349 -17.63 -12.20 -7.36
N SER A 350 -18.28 -11.13 -7.82
CA SER A 350 -18.65 -10.98 -9.22
C SER A 350 -17.43 -10.63 -10.03
N MET A 351 -17.20 -11.36 -11.12
CA MET A 351 -16.15 -11.07 -12.08
C MET A 351 -16.72 -10.32 -13.30
N ARG A 352 -15.91 -9.48 -13.91
CA ARG A 352 -16.27 -8.80 -15.15
C ARG A 352 -16.35 -9.79 -16.31
N PRO A 353 -17.24 -9.57 -17.31
CA PRO A 353 -17.31 -10.41 -18.48
C PRO A 353 -15.95 -10.59 -19.16
N GLY A 354 -15.64 -11.82 -19.56
CA GLY A 354 -14.40 -12.18 -20.26
C GLY A 354 -13.16 -12.23 -19.38
N THR A 355 -13.23 -11.91 -18.08
CA THR A 355 -12.08 -12.06 -17.17
C THR A 355 -12.06 -13.45 -16.54
N SER A 356 -10.87 -14.01 -16.37
CA SER A 356 -10.65 -15.30 -15.70
C SER A 356 -9.66 -15.14 -14.56
N ARG A 357 -9.87 -15.95 -13.54
CA ARG A 357 -8.95 -16.10 -12.41
C ARG A 357 -8.73 -17.60 -12.21
N TYR A 358 -7.49 -18.01 -12.14
CA TYR A 358 -7.13 -19.41 -11.92
C TYR A 358 -6.03 -19.55 -10.86
N ASN A 359 -5.99 -20.74 -10.27
CA ASN A 359 -4.91 -21.15 -9.37
C ASN A 359 -4.66 -22.65 -9.60
N VAL A 360 -3.40 -22.98 -9.85
CA VAL A 360 -2.91 -24.35 -10.05
C VAL A 360 -1.81 -24.61 -9.05
N GLU A 361 -1.98 -25.62 -8.22
CA GLU A 361 -1.04 -25.98 -7.16
C GLU A 361 -0.75 -27.47 -7.23
N VAL A 362 0.52 -27.83 -7.17
CA VAL A 362 0.97 -29.23 -7.15
C VAL A 362 2.10 -29.36 -6.15
N GLY A 363 2.03 -30.35 -5.29
CA GLY A 363 3.06 -30.55 -4.29
C GLY A 363 2.77 -31.68 -3.32
N LYS A 364 3.59 -31.73 -2.29
CA LYS A 364 3.47 -32.66 -1.18
C LYS A 364 3.01 -31.90 0.07
N THR A 365 1.95 -32.36 0.72
CA THR A 365 1.41 -31.75 1.95
C THR A 365 2.44 -31.78 3.08
N GLN A 366 2.39 -30.78 3.94
CA GLN A 366 3.25 -30.63 5.11
C GLN A 366 2.38 -30.27 6.33
N ASP A 367 2.80 -30.70 7.51
CA ASP A 367 2.13 -30.35 8.79
C ASP A 367 0.66 -30.80 8.91
N SER A 368 0.23 -31.70 8.03
CA SER A 368 -1.15 -32.24 7.99
C SER A 368 -1.25 -33.64 8.59
N GLY A 369 -0.18 -34.12 9.26
CA GLY A 369 -0.11 -35.43 9.88
C GLY A 369 0.40 -36.53 8.96
N ASP A 370 -0.06 -36.62 7.74
CA ASP A 370 0.40 -37.54 6.69
C ASP A 370 0.82 -36.75 5.44
N ASP A 371 2.01 -37.08 4.94
CA ASP A 371 2.59 -36.43 3.78
C ASP A 371 2.06 -37.05 2.47
N SER A 372 1.23 -36.36 1.74
CA SER A 372 0.61 -36.85 0.52
C SER A 372 0.87 -35.93 -0.67
N MET A 373 1.12 -36.49 -1.83
CA MET A 373 1.11 -35.73 -3.08
C MET A 373 -0.32 -35.29 -3.41
N PHE A 374 -0.48 -34.03 -3.80
CA PHE A 374 -1.78 -33.51 -4.22
C PHE A 374 -1.66 -32.54 -5.40
N GLY A 375 -2.77 -32.37 -6.09
CA GLY A 375 -2.97 -31.35 -7.11
C GLY A 375 -4.28 -30.61 -6.84
N ASP A 376 -4.24 -29.29 -6.94
CA ASP A 376 -5.36 -28.37 -6.75
C ASP A 376 -5.50 -27.48 -7.98
N LEU A 377 -6.70 -27.40 -8.53
CA LEU A 377 -7.03 -26.51 -9.62
C LEU A 377 -8.31 -25.75 -9.25
N THR A 378 -8.27 -24.44 -9.29
CA THR A 378 -9.47 -23.61 -9.18
C THR A 378 -9.56 -22.63 -10.34
N TRP A 379 -10.74 -22.41 -10.85
CA TRP A 379 -11.00 -21.50 -11.96
C TRP A 379 -12.31 -20.76 -11.77
N GLN A 380 -12.26 -19.45 -11.99
CA GLN A 380 -13.41 -18.55 -12.01
C GLN A 380 -13.43 -17.79 -13.33
N HIS A 381 -14.62 -17.59 -13.87
CA HIS A 381 -14.80 -16.85 -15.12
C HIS A 381 -16.06 -15.98 -15.09
N GLY A 382 -15.93 -14.71 -15.44
CA GLY A 382 -17.05 -13.81 -15.64
C GLY A 382 -17.71 -14.07 -16.99
N MET A 383 -18.87 -14.70 -16.98
CA MET A 383 -19.62 -15.00 -18.21
C MET A 383 -20.39 -13.79 -18.73
N THR A 384 -21.01 -13.04 -17.82
CA THR A 384 -21.77 -11.83 -18.11
C THR A 384 -21.51 -10.79 -17.00
N ASN A 385 -22.09 -9.59 -17.13
CA ASN A 385 -22.05 -8.59 -16.05
C ASN A 385 -22.72 -9.07 -14.74
N THR A 386 -23.58 -10.07 -14.84
CA THR A 386 -24.35 -10.57 -13.71
C THR A 386 -24.02 -12.00 -13.31
N LEU A 387 -23.32 -12.75 -14.16
CA LEU A 387 -23.06 -14.18 -13.92
C LEU A 387 -21.55 -14.47 -13.93
N THR A 388 -21.08 -15.04 -12.83
CA THR A 388 -19.72 -15.60 -12.69
C THR A 388 -19.83 -17.09 -12.47
N PHE A 389 -19.02 -17.87 -13.16
CA PHE A 389 -18.89 -19.32 -12.99
C PHE A 389 -17.66 -19.65 -12.15
N ASN A 390 -17.80 -20.60 -11.22
CA ASN A 390 -16.76 -21.10 -10.35
C ASN A 390 -16.62 -22.62 -10.53
N SER A 391 -15.38 -23.11 -10.59
CA SER A 391 -15.09 -24.55 -10.59
C SER A 391 -13.78 -24.83 -9.84
N GLY A 392 -13.66 -26.05 -9.34
CA GLY A 392 -12.44 -26.49 -8.66
C GLY A 392 -12.34 -28.00 -8.59
N SER A 393 -11.13 -28.51 -8.55
CA SER A 393 -10.83 -29.91 -8.31
C SER A 393 -9.61 -30.05 -7.41
N ARG A 394 -9.67 -30.98 -6.46
CA ARG A 394 -8.56 -31.35 -5.59
C ARG A 394 -8.41 -32.86 -5.60
N ILE A 395 -7.22 -33.34 -5.92
CA ILE A 395 -6.90 -34.76 -6.03
C ILE A 395 -5.68 -35.05 -5.18
N ALA A 396 -5.75 -36.11 -4.39
CA ALA A 396 -4.61 -36.65 -3.64
C ALA A 396 -4.73 -38.17 -3.57
N ASP A 397 -3.73 -38.85 -3.00
CA ASP A 397 -3.83 -40.27 -2.80
C ASP A 397 -5.07 -40.64 -1.98
N GLY A 398 -5.95 -41.49 -2.58
CA GLY A 398 -7.21 -41.90 -1.94
C GLY A 398 -8.21 -40.77 -1.63
N TYR A 399 -8.03 -39.59 -2.24
CA TYR A 399 -8.93 -38.45 -2.07
C TYR A 399 -9.23 -37.75 -3.40
N GLN A 400 -10.50 -37.40 -3.60
CA GLN A 400 -10.95 -36.60 -4.73
C GLN A 400 -12.04 -35.63 -4.27
N ALA A 401 -11.97 -34.40 -4.72
CA ALA A 401 -13.04 -33.43 -4.53
C ALA A 401 -13.27 -32.61 -5.80
N LEU A 402 -14.53 -32.35 -6.09
CA LEU A 402 -14.96 -31.53 -7.21
C LEU A 402 -15.92 -30.45 -6.70
N MET A 403 -15.71 -29.21 -7.12
CA MET A 403 -16.53 -28.06 -6.77
C MET A 403 -17.07 -27.39 -8.03
N LEU A 404 -18.36 -27.10 -8.04
CA LEU A 404 -19.05 -26.31 -9.05
C LEU A 404 -19.91 -25.24 -8.37
N GLY A 405 -19.94 -24.07 -8.95
CA GLY A 405 -20.73 -22.98 -8.40
C GLY A 405 -20.76 -21.73 -9.26
N GLY A 406 -21.31 -20.67 -8.71
CA GLY A 406 -21.34 -19.39 -9.38
C GLY A 406 -21.87 -18.27 -8.52
N VAL A 407 -21.76 -17.06 -9.05
CA VAL A 407 -22.27 -15.85 -8.45
C VAL A 407 -23.23 -15.17 -9.42
N TYR A 408 -24.39 -14.80 -8.92
CA TYR A 408 -25.41 -14.07 -9.66
C TYR A 408 -25.63 -12.69 -9.05
N GLY A 409 -25.29 -11.66 -9.80
CA GLY A 409 -25.52 -10.26 -9.44
C GLY A 409 -26.89 -9.78 -9.91
N SER A 410 -27.68 -9.21 -9.01
CA SER A 410 -29.01 -8.68 -9.30
C SER A 410 -29.27 -7.37 -8.56
N THR A 411 -30.41 -6.74 -8.84
CA THR A 411 -30.90 -5.58 -8.08
C THR A 411 -31.17 -5.92 -6.61
N LEU A 412 -31.37 -7.19 -6.28
CA LEU A 412 -31.55 -7.69 -4.91
C LEU A 412 -30.22 -8.00 -4.20
N GLY A 413 -29.09 -7.79 -4.84
CA GLY A 413 -27.73 -8.06 -4.33
C GLY A 413 -27.01 -9.16 -5.11
N ALA A 414 -25.84 -9.54 -4.64
CA ALA A 414 -25.03 -10.62 -5.19
C ALA A 414 -25.29 -11.92 -4.41
N PHE A 415 -25.64 -12.98 -5.11
CA PHE A 415 -25.88 -14.31 -4.57
C PHE A 415 -24.79 -15.25 -5.06
N GLY A 416 -24.08 -15.90 -4.16
CA GLY A 416 -23.13 -16.95 -4.44
C GLY A 416 -23.65 -18.31 -4.00
N ALA A 417 -23.43 -19.33 -4.83
CA ALA A 417 -23.75 -20.72 -4.50
C ALA A 417 -22.64 -21.64 -5.00
N ASN A 418 -22.05 -22.42 -4.10
CA ASN A 418 -21.03 -23.42 -4.42
C ASN A 418 -21.44 -24.78 -3.84
N LEU A 419 -21.24 -25.83 -4.62
CA LEU A 419 -21.48 -27.22 -4.24
C LEU A 419 -20.19 -28.00 -4.41
N THR A 420 -19.70 -28.62 -3.35
CA THR A 420 -18.47 -29.43 -3.35
C THR A 420 -18.84 -30.88 -3.02
N TRP A 421 -18.44 -31.79 -3.89
CA TRP A 421 -18.48 -33.22 -3.64
C TRP A 421 -17.08 -33.72 -3.25
N SER A 422 -16.99 -34.63 -2.26
CA SER A 422 -15.74 -35.30 -1.91
C SER A 422 -15.94 -36.80 -1.81
N HIS A 423 -14.89 -37.53 -2.19
CA HIS A 423 -14.74 -38.97 -2.01
C HIS A 423 -13.39 -39.26 -1.37
N ALA A 424 -13.39 -39.97 -0.25
CA ALA A 424 -12.19 -40.21 0.55
C ALA A 424 -12.12 -41.68 1.01
N ARG A 425 -10.92 -42.25 0.93
CA ARG A 425 -10.57 -43.54 1.55
C ARG A 425 -9.89 -43.27 2.88
N VAL A 426 -10.57 -43.66 3.96
CA VAL A 426 -10.07 -43.51 5.32
C VAL A 426 -9.66 -44.87 5.84
N PRO A 427 -8.53 -45.05 6.56
CA PRO A 427 -8.11 -46.31 7.15
C PRO A 427 -9.21 -46.90 8.05
N GLU A 428 -9.37 -48.20 8.05
CA GLU A 428 -10.32 -48.94 8.89
C GLU A 428 -11.80 -48.65 8.66
N SER A 429 -12.15 -47.89 7.61
CA SER A 429 -13.51 -47.48 7.25
C SER A 429 -13.77 -47.76 5.76
N GLU A 430 -15.06 -47.93 5.42
CA GLU A 430 -15.48 -47.88 4.03
C GLU A 430 -15.25 -46.51 3.41
N ALA A 431 -15.07 -46.48 2.09
CA ALA A 431 -14.90 -45.22 1.39
C ALA A 431 -16.08 -44.26 1.68
N GLN A 432 -15.74 -43.03 2.09
CA GLN A 432 -16.72 -42.00 2.45
C GLN A 432 -16.98 -41.05 1.28
N SER A 433 -18.24 -40.77 1.01
CA SER A 433 -18.61 -39.75 0.01
C SER A 433 -19.67 -38.80 0.59
N GLY A 434 -19.51 -37.52 0.25
CA GLY A 434 -20.44 -36.51 0.75
C GLY A 434 -20.44 -35.22 -0.01
N TRP A 435 -21.33 -34.32 0.39
CA TRP A 435 -21.55 -33.04 -0.23
C TRP A 435 -21.42 -31.91 0.81
N MET A 436 -20.88 -30.79 0.40
CA MET A 436 -20.90 -29.54 1.13
C MET A 436 -21.48 -28.44 0.23
N SER A 437 -22.46 -27.71 0.72
CA SER A 437 -23.05 -26.57 0.03
C SER A 437 -22.74 -25.29 0.79
N GLN A 438 -22.45 -24.24 0.04
CA GLN A 438 -22.20 -22.91 0.57
C GLN A 438 -23.05 -21.90 -0.21
N LEU A 439 -23.82 -21.10 0.52
CA LEU A 439 -24.63 -20.01 -0.01
C LEU A 439 -24.16 -18.71 0.61
N THR A 440 -24.01 -17.67 -0.20
CA THR A 440 -23.60 -16.35 0.25
C THR A 440 -24.46 -15.26 -0.38
N TRP A 441 -24.69 -14.18 0.35
CA TRP A 441 -25.44 -13.03 -0.12
C TRP A 441 -24.83 -11.74 0.41
N SER A 442 -24.75 -10.72 -0.46
CA SER A 442 -24.22 -9.39 -0.12
C SER A 442 -25.03 -8.31 -0.82
N LYS A 443 -25.35 -7.23 -0.11
CA LYS A 443 -26.03 -6.06 -0.67
C LYS A 443 -25.80 -4.80 0.14
N THR A 444 -25.67 -3.67 -0.56
CA THR A 444 -25.79 -2.32 0.00
C THR A 444 -27.09 -1.68 -0.39
N PHE A 445 -27.88 -1.26 0.58
CA PHE A 445 -29.14 -0.53 0.42
C PHE A 445 -28.85 0.97 0.44
N GLN A 446 -28.79 1.59 -0.73
CA GLN A 446 -28.43 3.01 -0.87
C GLN A 446 -29.34 3.98 -0.10
N PRO A 447 -30.69 3.84 -0.12
CA PRO A 447 -31.56 4.80 0.56
C PRO A 447 -31.34 4.88 2.08
N THR A 448 -30.91 3.78 2.68
CA THR A 448 -30.67 3.70 4.13
C THR A 448 -29.20 3.65 4.51
N SER A 449 -28.29 3.59 3.53
CA SER A 449 -26.87 3.36 3.74
C SER A 449 -26.57 2.12 4.58
N THR A 450 -27.42 1.08 4.43
CA THR A 450 -27.25 -0.21 5.08
C THR A 450 -26.44 -1.15 4.19
N THR A 451 -25.34 -1.69 4.69
CA THR A 451 -24.54 -2.67 3.97
C THR A 451 -24.61 -4.02 4.69
N VAL A 452 -25.14 -5.02 4.02
CA VAL A 452 -24.94 -6.42 4.38
C VAL A 452 -23.73 -6.89 3.62
N SER A 453 -22.58 -6.95 4.32
CA SER A 453 -21.29 -7.30 3.69
C SER A 453 -21.22 -8.78 3.40
N LEU A 454 -21.82 -9.59 4.27
CA LEU A 454 -21.86 -11.03 4.16
C LEU A 454 -23.05 -11.58 4.92
N ALA A 455 -23.82 -12.44 4.25
CA ALA A 455 -24.72 -13.41 4.88
C ALA A 455 -24.38 -14.77 4.25
N GLY A 456 -23.75 -15.65 5.01
CA GLY A 456 -23.24 -16.93 4.54
C GLY A 456 -23.88 -18.09 5.26
N TYR A 457 -24.18 -19.15 4.53
CA TYR A 457 -24.66 -20.41 5.07
C TYR A 457 -23.88 -21.57 4.46
N ARG A 458 -23.34 -22.43 5.31
CA ARG A 458 -22.64 -23.66 4.93
C ARG A 458 -23.35 -24.86 5.54
N TYR A 459 -23.55 -25.89 4.74
CA TYR A 459 -24.07 -27.18 5.18
C TYR A 459 -23.23 -28.31 4.59
N SER A 460 -22.87 -29.29 5.40
CA SER A 460 -22.16 -30.50 4.94
C SER A 460 -22.86 -31.77 5.40
N THR A 461 -22.88 -32.79 4.53
CA THR A 461 -23.38 -34.15 4.85
C THR A 461 -22.36 -34.90 5.72
N SER A 462 -22.77 -35.97 6.37
CA SER A 462 -21.91 -36.76 7.29
C SER A 462 -20.73 -37.45 6.58
N GLY A 463 -20.87 -37.77 5.29
CA GLY A 463 -19.80 -38.40 4.50
C GLY A 463 -18.82 -37.39 3.87
N TYR A 464 -19.10 -36.08 3.94
CA TYR A 464 -18.16 -35.08 3.42
C TYR A 464 -16.87 -35.08 4.25
N ARG A 465 -15.76 -35.11 3.57
CA ARG A 465 -14.41 -34.96 4.16
C ARG A 465 -13.63 -33.91 3.40
N ASP A 466 -12.87 -33.11 4.13
CA ASP A 466 -11.80 -32.29 3.55
C ASP A 466 -10.49 -33.07 3.50
N LEU A 467 -9.55 -32.70 2.62
CA LEU A 467 -8.26 -33.40 2.52
C LEU A 467 -7.49 -33.34 3.84
N ALA A 468 -7.51 -32.20 4.55
CA ALA A 468 -6.86 -32.06 5.85
C ALA A 468 -7.41 -33.08 6.88
N ASP A 469 -8.72 -33.33 6.87
CA ASP A 469 -9.34 -34.32 7.75
C ASP A 469 -8.90 -35.75 7.39
N VAL A 470 -8.84 -36.07 6.11
CA VAL A 470 -8.39 -37.40 5.65
C VAL A 470 -6.93 -37.68 6.03
N LEU A 471 -6.06 -36.70 5.87
CA LEU A 471 -4.66 -36.81 6.25
C LEU A 471 -4.48 -36.94 7.77
N GLY A 472 -5.25 -36.16 8.55
CA GLY A 472 -5.28 -36.26 10.00
C GLY A 472 -5.81 -37.60 10.51
N GLU A 473 -6.89 -38.13 9.91
CA GLU A 473 -7.44 -39.47 10.24
C GLU A 473 -6.43 -40.58 9.93
N ARG A 474 -5.70 -40.52 8.81
CA ARG A 474 -4.64 -41.45 8.43
C ARG A 474 -3.49 -41.44 9.43
N HIS A 475 -3.05 -40.25 9.80
CA HIS A 475 -1.97 -40.10 10.80
C HIS A 475 -2.38 -40.65 12.15
N ALA A 476 -3.60 -40.33 12.61
CA ALA A 476 -4.11 -40.84 13.86
C ALA A 476 -4.24 -42.39 13.87
N ALA A 477 -4.76 -42.96 12.78
CA ALA A 477 -4.85 -44.42 12.61
C ALA A 477 -3.48 -45.08 12.66
N SER A 478 -2.46 -44.55 11.99
CA SER A 478 -1.10 -45.05 12.03
C SER A 478 -0.48 -45.03 13.44
N ASN A 479 -0.86 -44.05 14.26
CA ASN A 479 -0.40 -43.90 15.64
C ASN A 479 -1.36 -44.52 16.70
N LYS A 480 -2.41 -45.22 16.27
CA LYS A 480 -3.46 -45.79 17.12
C LYS A 480 -4.12 -44.73 18.05
N GLN A 481 -4.32 -43.56 17.52
CA GLN A 481 -4.98 -42.42 18.17
C GLN A 481 -6.33 -42.15 17.49
N SER A 482 -7.25 -41.54 18.22
CA SER A 482 -8.49 -41.05 17.62
C SER A 482 -8.28 -39.65 17.04
N TRP A 483 -8.69 -39.46 15.79
CA TRP A 483 -8.72 -38.14 15.18
C TRP A 483 -10.00 -37.39 15.55
N ASP A 484 -9.85 -36.15 15.97
CA ASP A 484 -10.96 -35.25 16.28
C ASP A 484 -10.80 -33.94 15.52
N SER A 485 -11.58 -33.76 14.47
CA SER A 485 -11.59 -32.56 13.66
C SER A 485 -12.88 -31.77 13.87
N SER A 486 -12.73 -30.49 14.17
CA SER A 486 -13.88 -29.58 14.23
C SER A 486 -14.52 -29.36 12.85
N GLN A 487 -13.77 -29.46 11.78
CA GLN A 487 -14.27 -29.29 10.39
C GLN A 487 -15.10 -30.47 9.96
N TRP A 488 -14.66 -31.69 10.21
CA TRP A 488 -15.42 -32.90 9.92
C TRP A 488 -16.74 -32.96 10.71
N ARG A 489 -16.70 -32.54 11.95
CA ARG A 489 -17.93 -32.53 12.79
C ARG A 489 -18.87 -31.40 12.48
N GLN A 490 -18.43 -30.38 11.79
CA GLN A 490 -19.24 -29.24 11.42
C GLN A 490 -20.41 -29.69 10.52
N GLN A 491 -21.64 -29.50 11.01
CA GLN A 491 -22.87 -29.79 10.25
C GLN A 491 -23.31 -28.56 9.46
N SER A 492 -23.42 -27.44 10.12
CA SER A 492 -23.83 -26.19 9.49
C SER A 492 -23.20 -24.99 10.16
N ARG A 493 -22.99 -23.94 9.39
CA ARG A 493 -22.52 -22.65 9.87
C ARG A 493 -23.29 -21.53 9.20
N PHE A 494 -23.68 -20.52 9.95
CA PHE A 494 -24.27 -19.28 9.46
C PHE A 494 -23.42 -18.10 9.93
N ASP A 495 -23.05 -17.22 8.99
CA ASP A 495 -22.29 -16.02 9.24
C ASP A 495 -23.09 -14.80 8.79
N LEU A 496 -23.03 -13.69 9.55
CA LEU A 496 -23.66 -12.42 9.23
C LEU A 496 -22.72 -11.26 9.57
N THR A 497 -22.54 -10.33 8.63
CA THR A 497 -21.91 -9.04 8.89
C THR A 497 -22.75 -7.93 8.27
N LEU A 498 -23.23 -7.02 9.10
CA LEU A 498 -24.08 -5.90 8.72
C LEU A 498 -23.51 -4.61 9.27
N SER A 499 -23.47 -3.59 8.45
CA SER A 499 -23.07 -2.22 8.82
C SER A 499 -24.15 -1.24 8.39
N GLN A 500 -24.53 -0.36 9.30
CA GLN A 500 -25.54 0.67 9.10
C GLN A 500 -24.97 2.04 9.45
N SER A 501 -24.84 2.92 8.48
CA SER A 501 -24.55 4.32 8.73
C SER A 501 -25.82 5.07 9.10
N LEU A 502 -25.79 5.80 10.21
CA LEU A 502 -26.88 6.66 10.70
C LEU A 502 -26.59 8.14 10.42
N ALA A 503 -25.80 8.42 9.38
CA ALA A 503 -25.31 9.75 9.03
C ALA A 503 -24.65 10.46 10.24
N ASN A 504 -25.20 11.60 10.69
CA ASN A 504 -24.65 12.36 11.82
C ASN A 504 -24.87 11.70 13.19
N TYR A 505 -25.62 10.60 13.24
CA TYR A 505 -25.91 9.87 14.49
C TYR A 505 -25.01 8.65 14.66
N GLY A 506 -23.94 8.51 13.84
CA GLY A 506 -22.95 7.45 13.99
C GLY A 506 -23.21 6.21 13.12
N ASN A 507 -22.63 5.09 13.54
CA ASN A 507 -22.66 3.82 12.81
C ASN A 507 -23.05 2.69 13.74
N LEU A 508 -23.90 1.80 13.25
CA LEU A 508 -24.22 0.52 13.87
C LEU A 508 -23.55 -0.60 13.08
N PHE A 509 -23.03 -1.60 13.80
CA PHE A 509 -22.61 -2.84 13.17
C PHE A 509 -23.11 -4.05 13.94
N VAL A 510 -23.37 -5.11 13.19
CA VAL A 510 -23.68 -6.43 13.72
C VAL A 510 -22.79 -7.43 13.01
N SER A 511 -22.09 -8.26 13.76
CA SER A 511 -21.36 -9.39 13.20
C SER A 511 -21.60 -10.60 14.06
N GLY A 512 -21.63 -11.78 13.45
CA GLY A 512 -21.76 -13.00 14.21
C GLY A 512 -21.71 -14.25 13.37
N SER A 513 -21.45 -15.34 14.04
CA SER A 513 -21.51 -16.68 13.48
C SER A 513 -22.17 -17.65 14.44
N THR A 514 -22.83 -18.64 13.89
CA THR A 514 -23.32 -19.79 14.65
C THR A 514 -22.98 -21.07 13.90
N GLN A 515 -22.44 -22.05 14.61
CA GLN A 515 -21.92 -23.28 14.05
C GLN A 515 -22.43 -24.48 14.83
N ASN A 516 -23.12 -25.38 14.14
CA ASN A 516 -23.58 -26.65 14.70
C ASN A 516 -22.62 -27.78 14.33
N TYR A 517 -22.49 -28.71 15.22
CA TYR A 517 -21.64 -29.88 15.08
C TYR A 517 -22.43 -31.19 15.16
N ARG A 518 -21.85 -32.25 14.60
CA ARG A 518 -22.25 -33.63 14.79
C ARG A 518 -21.55 -34.23 16.01
N GLY A 519 -22.05 -35.36 16.50
CA GLY A 519 -21.36 -36.11 17.55
C GLY A 519 -21.49 -35.54 18.96
N GLY A 520 -22.51 -34.72 19.22
CA GLY A 520 -22.82 -34.24 20.58
C GLY A 520 -21.96 -33.06 21.08
N LYS A 521 -21.16 -32.44 20.20
CA LYS A 521 -20.47 -31.17 20.52
C LYS A 521 -21.49 -30.02 20.55
N SER A 522 -21.41 -29.17 21.56
CA SER A 522 -22.29 -28.00 21.71
C SER A 522 -22.11 -27.01 20.55
N ARG A 523 -23.15 -26.23 20.30
CA ARG A 523 -23.15 -25.18 19.28
C ARG A 523 -22.18 -24.06 19.65
N ASP A 524 -21.28 -23.68 18.76
CA ASP A 524 -20.55 -22.44 18.88
C ASP A 524 -21.43 -21.27 18.42
N THR A 525 -21.45 -20.18 19.18
CA THR A 525 -22.17 -18.97 18.82
C THR A 525 -21.33 -17.77 19.18
N GLN A 526 -21.17 -16.85 18.26
CA GLN A 526 -20.54 -15.56 18.48
C GLN A 526 -21.42 -14.49 17.84
N LEU A 527 -21.84 -13.52 18.64
CA LEU A 527 -22.62 -12.37 18.17
C LEU A 527 -22.02 -11.12 18.76
N GLN A 528 -21.80 -10.10 17.94
CA GLN A 528 -21.33 -8.78 18.33
C GLN A 528 -22.24 -7.73 17.74
N LEU A 529 -22.71 -6.84 18.57
CA LEU A 529 -23.44 -5.62 18.22
C LEU A 529 -22.61 -4.43 18.69
N GLY A 530 -22.41 -3.44 17.83
CA GLY A 530 -21.69 -2.23 18.20
C GLY A 530 -22.33 -0.98 17.64
N TYR A 531 -22.16 0.10 18.37
CA TYR A 531 -22.51 1.44 17.97
C TYR A 531 -21.33 2.38 18.21
N SER A 532 -21.00 3.20 17.21
CA SER A 532 -19.98 4.24 17.33
C SER A 532 -20.50 5.57 16.84
N ASN A 533 -20.16 6.65 17.55
CA ASN A 533 -20.48 8.01 17.12
C ASN A 533 -19.33 8.96 17.47
N SER A 534 -19.11 9.95 16.60
CA SER A 534 -18.19 11.06 16.82
C SER A 534 -19.01 12.35 16.91
N PHE A 535 -19.03 12.96 18.08
CA PHE A 535 -19.75 14.19 18.36
C PHE A 535 -18.88 15.41 18.03
N SER A 536 -19.46 16.60 18.11
CA SER A 536 -18.73 17.86 18.03
C SER A 536 -17.59 17.93 19.06
N HIS A 537 -16.57 18.73 18.80
CA HIS A 537 -15.38 18.92 19.66
C HIS A 537 -14.50 17.65 19.84
N GLY A 538 -14.57 16.71 18.94
CA GLY A 538 -13.68 15.51 18.94
C GLY A 538 -14.06 14.45 19.97
N ILE A 539 -15.25 14.55 20.58
CA ILE A 539 -15.74 13.52 21.51
C ILE A 539 -16.18 12.31 20.71
N SER A 540 -15.73 11.11 21.11
CA SER A 540 -16.19 9.84 20.51
C SER A 540 -16.78 8.92 21.57
N MET A 541 -17.79 8.15 21.17
CA MET A 541 -18.44 7.14 21.98
C MET A 541 -18.48 5.81 21.22
N ASN A 542 -18.14 4.73 21.90
CA ASN A 542 -18.32 3.36 21.38
C ASN A 542 -19.06 2.53 22.42
N LEU A 543 -20.09 1.83 21.97
CA LEU A 543 -20.83 0.83 22.73
C LEU A 543 -20.74 -0.49 21.99
N SER A 544 -20.37 -1.56 22.68
CA SER A 544 -20.41 -2.91 22.09
C SER A 544 -20.98 -3.91 23.06
N VAL A 545 -21.75 -4.87 22.52
CA VAL A 545 -22.26 -6.02 23.26
C VAL A 545 -21.86 -7.25 22.45
N GLY A 546 -21.01 -8.08 23.04
CA GLY A 546 -20.58 -9.36 22.51
C GLY A 546 -21.22 -10.50 23.31
N ARG A 547 -21.79 -11.47 22.60
CA ARG A 547 -22.29 -12.71 23.22
C ARG A 547 -21.60 -13.90 22.55
N GLN A 548 -20.90 -14.70 23.34
CA GLN A 548 -20.14 -15.82 22.83
C GLN A 548 -20.37 -17.09 23.64
N ARG A 549 -20.30 -18.20 22.94
CA ARG A 549 -20.29 -19.55 23.47
C ARG A 549 -19.32 -20.37 22.66
N MET A 550 -18.34 -20.96 23.31
CA MET A 550 -17.45 -21.91 22.66
C MET A 550 -17.78 -23.31 23.18
N GLY A 551 -18.26 -24.18 22.28
CA GLY A 551 -18.66 -25.51 22.64
C GLY A 551 -17.49 -26.38 23.08
N GLY A 552 -17.51 -26.82 24.34
CA GLY A 552 -16.63 -27.88 24.86
C GLY A 552 -17.26 -29.27 24.70
N TYR A 553 -16.45 -30.32 24.77
CA TYR A 553 -16.93 -31.67 24.93
C TYR A 553 -17.50 -31.85 26.33
N LYS A 554 -18.82 -32.15 26.42
CA LYS A 554 -19.50 -32.77 27.60
C LYS A 554 -19.19 -32.28 29.01
N ASP A 555 -18.68 -31.09 29.22
CA ASP A 555 -18.65 -30.50 30.58
C ASP A 555 -19.75 -29.43 30.71
N ASN A 556 -20.39 -29.43 31.88
CA ASN A 556 -21.59 -28.69 32.24
C ASN A 556 -21.49 -27.14 32.20
N SER A 557 -20.50 -26.54 31.54
CA SER A 557 -20.40 -25.11 31.37
C SER A 557 -21.05 -24.69 30.04
N ASP A 558 -22.37 -24.81 29.98
CA ASP A 558 -23.19 -24.29 28.91
C ASP A 558 -23.28 -22.75 28.93
N ASP A 559 -22.35 -22.07 29.59
CA ASP A 559 -22.42 -20.66 29.92
C ASP A 559 -22.13 -19.79 28.70
N MET A 560 -23.19 -19.20 28.19
CA MET A 560 -23.09 -18.10 27.26
C MET A 560 -22.56 -16.88 27.99
N GLN A 561 -21.37 -16.44 27.62
CA GLN A 561 -20.77 -15.23 28.13
C GLN A 561 -21.25 -14.03 27.32
N THR A 562 -21.75 -13.01 28.00
CA THR A 562 -22.08 -11.73 27.38
C THR A 562 -21.16 -10.66 27.95
N VAL A 563 -20.44 -9.98 27.06
CA VAL A 563 -19.54 -8.88 27.39
C VAL A 563 -20.14 -7.58 26.85
N THR A 564 -20.36 -6.60 27.72
CA THR A 564 -20.80 -5.26 27.38
C THR A 564 -19.67 -4.30 27.63
N SER A 565 -19.33 -3.48 26.62
CA SER A 565 -18.29 -2.45 26.71
C SER A 565 -18.87 -1.11 26.29
N LEU A 566 -18.60 -0.06 27.08
CA LEU A 566 -18.94 1.32 26.79
C LEU A 566 -17.68 2.17 26.95
N SER A 567 -17.32 2.94 25.93
CA SER A 567 -16.19 3.85 26.00
C SER A 567 -16.53 5.25 25.49
N PHE A 568 -15.93 6.24 26.15
CA PHE A 568 -15.95 7.64 25.73
C PHE A 568 -14.52 8.14 25.63
N SER A 569 -14.22 8.88 24.57
CA SER A 569 -12.93 9.55 24.41
C SER A 569 -13.17 11.02 24.10
N PHE A 570 -12.36 11.88 24.69
CA PHE A 570 -12.43 13.32 24.50
C PHE A 570 -11.03 13.96 24.57
N PRO A 571 -10.73 14.95 23.68
CA PRO A 571 -9.47 15.68 23.72
C PRO A 571 -9.42 16.61 24.92
N LEU A 572 -8.25 16.71 25.56
CA LEU A 572 -8.01 17.58 26.71
C LEU A 572 -7.35 18.89 26.28
N GLY A 573 -8.04 19.72 25.49
CA GLY A 573 -7.51 20.99 25.04
C GLY A 573 -8.04 21.43 23.68
N GLY A 574 -7.39 22.45 23.10
CA GLY A 574 -7.73 22.99 21.79
C GLY A 574 -7.22 22.12 20.63
N ASN A 575 -7.30 22.63 19.40
CA ASN A 575 -6.82 21.92 18.21
C ASN A 575 -5.30 21.98 18.14
N GLY A 576 -4.66 20.81 18.01
CA GLY A 576 -3.20 20.70 17.82
C GLY A 576 -2.71 19.25 17.80
N PRO A 577 -1.54 18.99 17.19
CA PRO A 577 -1.04 17.61 17.02
C PRO A 577 -0.60 16.95 18.34
N ARG A 578 -0.41 17.73 19.43
CA ARG A 578 0.00 17.23 20.75
C ARG A 578 -1.13 17.22 21.77
N VAL A 579 -2.37 17.53 21.38
CA VAL A 579 -3.50 17.53 22.31
C VAL A 579 -3.72 16.12 22.87
N PRO A 580 -3.56 15.89 24.18
CA PRO A 580 -3.82 14.57 24.73
C PRO A 580 -5.31 14.24 24.69
N SER A 581 -5.62 12.96 24.57
CA SER A 581 -6.97 12.43 24.63
C SER A 581 -7.14 11.59 25.90
N LEU A 582 -8.21 11.84 26.62
CA LEU A 582 -8.63 11.03 27.76
C LEU A 582 -9.77 10.11 27.32
N SER A 583 -9.59 8.80 27.45
CA SER A 583 -10.63 7.83 27.23
C SER A 583 -10.98 7.11 28.53
N ASN A 584 -12.28 6.87 28.72
CA ASN A 584 -12.80 6.08 29.82
C ASN A 584 -13.62 4.95 29.24
N SER A 585 -13.37 3.73 29.70
CA SER A 585 -14.10 2.54 29.27
C SER A 585 -14.59 1.75 30.48
N TRP A 586 -15.79 1.23 30.34
CA TRP A 586 -16.37 0.26 31.26
C TRP A 586 -16.70 -1.00 30.51
N THR A 587 -16.26 -2.12 31.04
CA THR A 587 -16.55 -3.47 30.49
C THR A 587 -17.14 -4.33 31.57
N HIS A 588 -18.23 -5.01 31.28
CA HIS A 588 -18.91 -5.93 32.16
C HIS A 588 -19.20 -7.24 31.46
N SER A 589 -18.94 -8.34 32.11
CA SER A 589 -19.20 -9.70 31.62
C SER A 589 -20.15 -10.45 32.56
N THR A 590 -20.97 -11.34 31.99
CA THR A 590 -21.93 -12.15 32.76
C THR A 590 -21.26 -13.19 33.67
N ASP A 591 -19.96 -13.42 33.58
CA ASP A 591 -19.18 -14.21 34.52
C ASP A 591 -18.90 -13.45 35.83
N GLY A 592 -19.38 -12.21 35.97
CA GLY A 592 -19.19 -11.34 37.12
C GLY A 592 -18.02 -10.38 36.99
N SER A 593 -17.18 -10.51 35.98
CA SER A 593 -16.08 -9.56 35.76
C SER A 593 -16.61 -8.18 35.35
N SER A 594 -16.09 -7.13 36.00
CA SER A 594 -16.43 -5.74 35.66
C SER A 594 -15.17 -4.88 35.83
N GLN A 595 -14.83 -4.17 34.81
CA GLN A 595 -13.60 -3.38 34.73
C GLN A 595 -13.93 -1.94 34.35
N LEU A 596 -13.27 -1.00 35.03
CA LEU A 596 -13.28 0.42 34.71
C LEU A 596 -11.85 0.85 34.39
N GLN A 597 -11.66 1.48 33.25
CA GLN A 597 -10.37 1.95 32.80
C GLN A 597 -10.42 3.42 32.41
N SER A 598 -9.36 4.15 32.77
CA SER A 598 -9.09 5.50 32.29
C SER A 598 -7.71 5.51 31.59
N SER A 599 -7.65 6.05 30.41
CA SER A 599 -6.45 6.07 29.58
C SER A 599 -6.20 7.50 29.07
N LEU A 600 -5.00 8.01 29.31
CA LEU A 600 -4.50 9.28 28.80
C LEU A 600 -3.48 8.96 27.69
N THR A 601 -3.75 9.39 26.47
CA THR A 601 -2.87 9.16 25.31
C THR A 601 -2.47 10.48 24.69
N GLY A 602 -1.26 10.58 24.15
CA GLY A 602 -0.80 11.80 23.48
C GLY A 602 0.51 11.62 22.74
N MET A 603 0.95 12.71 22.10
CA MET A 603 2.23 12.83 21.42
C MET A 603 3.15 13.76 22.23
N LEU A 604 4.44 13.38 22.38
CA LEU A 604 5.42 14.18 23.11
C LEU A 604 6.06 15.27 22.21
N ASP A 605 6.14 15.03 20.90
CA ASP A 605 6.84 15.89 19.95
C ASP A 605 5.90 16.36 18.81
N GLU A 606 6.24 17.47 18.18
CA GLU A 606 5.48 18.07 17.05
C GLU A 606 5.52 17.17 15.80
N ALA A 607 6.63 16.48 15.60
CA ALA A 607 6.80 15.54 14.50
C ALA A 607 6.01 14.23 14.69
N GLN A 608 5.28 14.08 15.83
CA GLN A 608 4.45 12.91 16.14
C GLN A 608 5.23 11.57 16.07
N THR A 609 6.51 11.61 16.47
CA THR A 609 7.37 10.43 16.48
C THR A 609 7.28 9.65 17.75
N THR A 610 6.90 10.31 18.83
CA THR A 610 6.88 9.74 20.18
C THR A 610 5.47 9.80 20.72
N ASN A 611 4.81 8.65 20.79
CA ASN A 611 3.52 8.50 21.43
C ASN A 611 3.68 7.94 22.85
N TYR A 612 2.76 8.27 23.72
CA TYR A 612 2.65 7.72 25.06
C TYR A 612 1.21 7.41 25.43
N SER A 613 1.04 6.49 26.36
CA SER A 613 -0.23 6.23 27.01
C SER A 613 -0.01 5.88 28.49
N LEU A 614 -0.85 6.46 29.35
CA LEU A 614 -0.90 6.16 30.78
C LEU A 614 -2.29 5.66 31.11
N ASN A 615 -2.38 4.51 31.76
CA ASN A 615 -3.65 3.82 31.99
C ASN A 615 -3.79 3.44 33.46
N VAL A 616 -5.00 3.60 33.97
CA VAL A 616 -5.44 3.11 35.28
C VAL A 616 -6.64 2.21 35.05
N MET A 617 -6.55 0.97 35.46
CA MET A 617 -7.64 0.00 35.38
C MET A 617 -8.03 -0.49 36.75
N ARG A 618 -9.33 -0.53 37.05
CA ARG A 618 -9.89 -1.12 38.26
C ARG A 618 -10.76 -2.32 37.88
N ASP A 619 -10.32 -3.49 38.32
CA ASP A 619 -11.14 -4.70 38.29
C ASP A 619 -12.00 -4.74 39.56
N GLN A 620 -13.32 -4.80 39.38
CA GLN A 620 -14.27 -4.78 40.52
C GLN A 620 -14.45 -6.18 41.13
N GLN A 621 -14.33 -7.23 40.33
CA GLN A 621 -14.47 -8.61 40.80
C GLN A 621 -13.31 -9.00 41.76
N TYR A 622 -12.09 -8.75 41.30
CA TYR A 622 -10.88 -9.03 42.09
C TYR A 622 -10.45 -7.88 42.98
N LYS A 623 -11.15 -6.74 42.93
CA LYS A 623 -10.84 -5.49 43.65
C LYS A 623 -9.41 -5.00 43.45
N GLN A 624 -8.82 -5.32 42.31
CA GLN A 624 -7.46 -4.98 41.94
C GLN A 624 -7.39 -3.70 41.11
N THR A 625 -6.34 -2.92 41.34
CA THR A 625 -6.02 -1.77 40.49
C THR A 625 -4.69 -2.01 39.80
N THR A 626 -4.66 -1.82 38.48
CA THR A 626 -3.46 -1.91 37.66
C THR A 626 -3.14 -0.52 37.09
N LEU A 627 -1.89 -0.12 37.27
CA LEU A 627 -1.32 1.05 36.61
C LEU A 627 -0.45 0.55 35.46
N SER A 628 -0.58 1.16 34.27
CA SER A 628 0.27 0.84 33.15
C SER A 628 0.64 2.07 32.34
N GLY A 629 1.79 2.01 31.70
CA GLY A 629 2.28 3.04 30.81
C GLY A 629 2.96 2.40 29.61
N ASN A 630 2.80 3.00 28.44
CA ASN A 630 3.55 2.67 27.27
C ASN A 630 4.10 3.93 26.58
N MET A 631 5.22 3.74 25.91
CA MET A 631 5.87 4.77 25.11
C MET A 631 6.45 4.11 23.87
N GLN A 632 6.24 4.71 22.73
CA GLN A 632 6.81 4.26 21.46
C GLN A 632 7.48 5.44 20.74
N LYS A 633 8.71 5.21 20.29
CA LYS A 633 9.48 6.16 19.48
C LYS A 633 9.78 5.58 18.11
N ARG A 634 9.43 6.35 17.08
CA ARG A 634 9.82 6.05 15.69
C ARG A 634 11.06 6.86 15.34
N PHE A 635 12.10 6.16 14.92
CA PHE A 635 13.31 6.70 14.35
C PHE A 635 13.31 6.44 12.83
N SER A 636 14.18 7.08 12.10
CA SER A 636 14.34 6.83 10.65
C SER A 636 14.77 5.38 10.35
N GLN A 637 15.51 4.73 11.26
CA GLN A 637 16.04 3.38 11.08
C GLN A 637 15.24 2.28 11.79
N THR A 638 14.49 2.61 12.83
CA THR A 638 13.82 1.60 13.67
C THR A 638 12.70 2.21 14.51
N THR A 639 11.80 1.40 14.97
CA THR A 639 10.79 1.77 15.95
C THR A 639 11.02 1.00 17.25
N VAL A 640 11.04 1.71 18.37
CA VAL A 640 11.23 1.14 19.71
C VAL A 640 10.01 1.43 20.58
N GLY A 641 9.49 0.42 21.23
CA GLY A 641 8.39 0.54 22.19
C GLY A 641 8.77 -0.02 23.56
N LEU A 642 8.30 0.64 24.62
CA LEU A 642 8.48 0.23 26.00
C LEU A 642 7.13 0.21 26.70
N ASN A 643 6.83 -0.84 27.45
CA ASN A 643 5.63 -0.96 28.23
C ASN A 643 5.98 -1.42 29.65
N ALA A 644 5.27 -0.88 30.62
CA ALA A 644 5.36 -1.30 32.00
C ALA A 644 3.98 -1.31 32.65
N SER A 645 3.71 -2.28 33.51
CA SER A 645 2.51 -2.32 34.33
C SER A 645 2.78 -2.83 35.74
N LYS A 646 1.97 -2.38 36.68
CA LYS A 646 2.02 -2.76 38.09
C LYS A 646 0.60 -3.06 38.57
N GLY A 647 0.38 -4.30 38.94
CA GLY A 647 -0.80 -4.76 39.69
C GLY A 647 -0.48 -5.02 41.12
N GLN A 648 -1.42 -5.61 41.87
CA GLN A 648 -1.27 -5.90 43.27
C GLN A 648 -0.18 -6.96 43.50
N ASP A 649 -0.23 -8.07 42.75
CA ASP A 649 0.61 -9.25 42.94
C ASP A 649 1.57 -9.49 41.78
N TYR A 650 1.76 -8.53 40.91
CA TYR A 650 2.68 -8.62 39.77
C TYR A 650 3.20 -7.26 39.30
N TRP A 651 4.35 -7.27 38.69
CA TRP A 651 4.79 -6.21 37.77
C TRP A 651 5.23 -6.83 36.44
N GLN A 652 5.05 -6.07 35.40
CA GLN A 652 5.39 -6.48 34.02
C GLN A 652 6.17 -5.35 33.36
N ALA A 653 7.19 -5.73 32.61
CA ALA A 653 7.88 -4.85 31.69
C ALA A 653 8.10 -5.56 30.34
N SER A 654 7.86 -4.86 29.26
CA SER A 654 8.13 -5.39 27.92
C SER A 654 8.76 -4.32 27.07
N GLY A 655 9.56 -4.74 26.11
CA GLY A 655 10.17 -3.87 25.11
C GLY A 655 10.06 -4.53 23.73
N ASN A 656 9.73 -3.73 22.75
CA ASN A 656 9.69 -4.17 21.35
C ASN A 656 10.55 -3.29 20.48
N VAL A 657 11.18 -3.89 19.49
CA VAL A 657 11.93 -3.21 18.44
C VAL A 657 11.57 -3.80 17.10
N GLN A 658 11.38 -2.94 16.12
CA GLN A 658 11.12 -3.37 14.74
C GLN A 658 11.80 -2.46 13.74
N GLY A 659 12.24 -3.05 12.64
CA GLY A 659 12.92 -2.32 11.58
C GLY A 659 13.32 -3.25 10.45
N ALA A 660 14.17 -2.73 9.58
CA ALA A 660 14.72 -3.46 8.45
C ALA A 660 16.17 -3.11 8.19
N MET A 661 16.85 -4.02 7.52
CA MET A 661 18.19 -3.86 6.98
C MET A 661 18.18 -4.30 5.53
N ALA A 662 18.74 -3.50 4.63
CA ALA A 662 18.95 -3.85 3.23
C ALA A 662 20.44 -3.80 2.90
N VAL A 663 20.94 -4.83 2.20
CA VAL A 663 22.30 -4.95 1.70
C VAL A 663 22.27 -4.81 0.18
N HIS A 664 22.92 -3.80 -0.34
CA HIS A 664 22.89 -3.43 -1.77
C HIS A 664 24.27 -2.96 -2.25
N GLY A 665 24.40 -2.66 -3.53
CA GLY A 665 25.69 -2.28 -4.12
C GLY A 665 26.35 -1.01 -3.54
N GLY A 666 25.61 -0.19 -2.79
CA GLY A 666 26.11 1.00 -2.07
C GLY A 666 26.41 0.76 -0.60
N GLY A 667 26.25 -0.45 -0.07
CA GLY A 667 26.48 -0.78 1.33
C GLY A 667 25.28 -1.36 2.05
N VAL A 668 25.16 -1.03 3.33
CA VAL A 668 24.06 -1.46 4.20
C VAL A 668 23.23 -0.27 4.63
N THR A 669 21.92 -0.34 4.43
CA THR A 669 20.99 0.72 4.86
C THR A 669 19.97 0.14 5.84
N PHE A 670 19.81 0.80 6.99
CA PHE A 670 18.76 0.51 7.97
C PHE A 670 17.55 1.39 7.70
N GLY A 671 16.36 0.88 8.02
CA GLY A 671 15.11 1.61 7.81
C GLY A 671 13.94 1.04 8.61
N PRO A 672 12.76 1.61 8.45
CA PRO A 672 11.54 1.06 9.04
C PRO A 672 11.24 -0.32 8.47
N TYR A 673 10.35 -1.06 9.12
CA TYR A 673 9.89 -2.36 8.64
C TYR A 673 9.36 -2.27 7.20
N LEU A 674 9.91 -3.07 6.29
CA LEU A 674 9.61 -3.04 4.85
C LEU A 674 8.43 -3.94 4.52
N GLY A 675 7.57 -3.45 3.64
CA GLY A 675 6.55 -4.25 2.98
C GLY A 675 7.14 -5.21 1.95
N GLU A 676 6.27 -5.96 1.29
CA GLU A 676 6.70 -6.90 0.23
C GLU A 676 7.39 -6.17 -0.93
N THR A 677 6.88 -4.98 -1.29
CA THR A 677 7.39 -4.12 -2.35
C THR A 677 7.80 -2.78 -1.74
N PHE A 678 9.05 -2.37 -1.93
CA PHE A 678 9.63 -1.18 -1.31
C PHE A 678 10.60 -0.46 -2.25
N ALA A 679 11.05 0.74 -1.86
CA ALA A 679 12.02 1.46 -2.64
C ALA A 679 13.31 1.74 -1.85
N LEU A 680 14.45 1.62 -2.53
CA LEU A 680 15.75 2.10 -2.10
C LEU A 680 16.02 3.43 -2.81
N VAL A 681 15.99 4.51 -2.06
CA VAL A 681 16.33 5.84 -2.56
C VAL A 681 17.83 6.04 -2.44
N GLU A 682 18.46 6.47 -3.53
CA GLU A 682 19.85 6.93 -3.57
C GLU A 682 19.87 8.41 -3.91
N ALA A 683 20.45 9.23 -3.04
CA ALA A 683 20.62 10.67 -3.22
C ALA A 683 21.93 11.11 -2.53
N LYS A 684 23.05 10.70 -3.12
CA LYS A 684 24.38 11.02 -2.58
C LYS A 684 24.63 12.53 -2.57
N GLY A 685 25.05 13.07 -1.44
CA GLY A 685 25.22 14.50 -1.22
C GLY A 685 23.93 15.22 -0.79
N ALA A 686 22.85 14.48 -0.59
CA ALA A 686 21.58 15.01 -0.06
C ALA A 686 21.28 14.47 1.35
N GLU A 687 22.31 14.26 2.15
CA GLU A 687 22.20 13.81 3.53
C GLU A 687 21.24 14.74 4.30
N GLY A 688 20.35 14.19 5.10
CA GLY A 688 19.33 14.94 5.83
C GLY A 688 18.08 15.35 5.01
N ALA A 689 18.07 15.17 3.68
CA ALA A 689 16.87 15.40 2.87
C ALA A 689 15.76 14.45 3.29
N LYS A 690 14.54 14.99 3.46
CA LYS A 690 13.39 14.21 3.92
C LYS A 690 12.65 13.58 2.75
N VAL A 691 12.18 12.36 2.92
CA VAL A 691 11.30 11.72 1.96
C VAL A 691 9.88 12.22 2.20
N TYR A 692 9.30 12.91 1.21
CA TYR A 692 7.95 13.46 1.29
C TYR A 692 6.90 12.33 1.39
N ASN A 693 5.83 12.55 2.14
CA ASN A 693 4.76 11.56 2.44
C ASN A 693 5.21 10.35 3.27
N SER A 694 6.43 10.35 3.78
CA SER A 694 6.91 9.32 4.69
C SER A 694 7.39 10.02 5.94
N SER A 695 6.57 10.05 6.99
CA SER A 695 6.93 10.74 8.22
C SER A 695 8.26 10.22 8.73
N GLN A 696 9.30 11.09 8.71
CA GLN A 696 10.62 10.91 9.32
C GLN A 696 11.63 10.00 8.60
N LEU A 697 11.39 9.67 7.35
CA LEU A 697 12.46 9.14 6.53
C LEU A 697 13.33 10.28 6.02
N GLU A 698 14.61 10.16 6.22
CA GLU A 698 15.64 11.06 5.71
C GLU A 698 16.77 10.28 5.07
N ILE A 699 17.46 10.90 4.14
CA ILE A 699 18.65 10.34 3.51
C ILE A 699 19.75 10.27 4.57
N ASN A 700 20.32 9.09 4.77
CA ASN A 700 21.39 8.87 5.75
C ASN A 700 22.74 9.40 5.26
N ASP A 701 23.78 9.35 6.12
CA ASP A 701 25.14 9.80 5.84
C ASP A 701 25.82 9.06 4.67
N SER A 702 25.28 7.96 4.21
CA SER A 702 25.77 7.22 3.03
C SER A 702 25.00 7.58 1.75
N GLY A 703 24.04 8.50 1.83
CA GLY A 703 23.23 8.95 0.70
C GLY A 703 22.06 8.00 0.35
N TYR A 704 21.54 7.22 1.31
CA TYR A 704 20.45 6.25 1.08
C TYR A 704 19.31 6.38 2.07
N ALA A 705 18.10 5.99 1.63
CA ALA A 705 16.94 5.78 2.48
C ALA A 705 16.09 4.60 1.99
N LEU A 706 15.38 3.95 2.91
CA LEU A 706 14.43 2.87 2.60
C LEU A 706 13.00 3.36 2.74
N VAL A 707 12.27 3.45 1.62
CA VAL A 707 10.83 3.74 1.60
C VAL A 707 10.07 2.43 1.83
N PRO A 708 9.35 2.28 2.94
CA PRO A 708 8.91 0.97 3.42
C PRO A 708 7.86 0.29 2.55
N ALA A 709 7.06 1.05 1.81
CA ALA A 709 6.01 0.49 0.99
C ALA A 709 5.79 1.32 -0.27
N VAL A 710 5.74 0.64 -1.40
CA VAL A 710 5.25 1.17 -2.68
C VAL A 710 4.22 0.20 -3.25
N THR A 711 3.23 0.74 -3.93
CA THR A 711 2.12 -0.06 -4.47
C THR A 711 2.56 -0.77 -5.74
N PRO A 712 2.56 -2.12 -5.79
CA PRO A 712 2.93 -2.84 -6.98
C PRO A 712 1.94 -2.60 -8.13
N TYR A 713 2.46 -2.64 -9.36
CA TYR A 713 1.69 -2.42 -10.61
C TYR A 713 0.96 -1.08 -10.67
N ARG A 714 1.48 -0.06 -9.95
CA ARG A 714 0.98 1.32 -9.96
C ARG A 714 2.13 2.28 -10.03
N TYR A 715 1.86 3.45 -10.60
CA TYR A 715 2.80 4.56 -10.52
C TYR A 715 2.85 5.08 -9.08
N ASN A 716 4.04 5.04 -8.51
CA ASN A 716 4.35 5.59 -7.20
C ASN A 716 5.23 6.82 -7.38
N ARG A 717 4.84 7.90 -6.74
CA ARG A 717 5.61 9.14 -6.71
C ARG A 717 6.47 9.15 -5.45
N ILE A 718 7.78 9.29 -5.63
CA ILE A 718 8.75 9.44 -4.55
C ILE A 718 9.36 10.82 -4.70
N SER A 719 9.25 11.64 -3.67
CA SER A 719 9.75 13.02 -3.68
C SER A 719 10.66 13.24 -2.48
N LEU A 720 11.69 14.07 -2.67
CA LEU A 720 12.59 14.52 -1.62
C LEU A 720 12.35 16.01 -1.33
N ASP A 721 12.24 16.32 -0.04
CA ASP A 721 12.24 17.68 0.46
C ASP A 721 13.67 18.06 0.84
N PRO A 722 14.24 19.09 0.22
CA PRO A 722 15.59 19.56 0.56
C PRO A 722 15.69 20.20 1.95
N GLN A 723 14.56 20.40 2.64
CA GLN A 723 14.56 20.98 3.98
C GLN A 723 15.25 20.04 4.97
N GLY A 724 16.39 20.46 5.49
CA GLY A 724 17.23 19.65 6.40
C GLY A 724 18.46 19.05 5.74
N MET A 725 18.68 19.29 4.43
CA MET A 725 19.95 18.95 3.79
C MET A 725 21.08 19.78 4.38
N ASP A 726 22.23 19.15 4.57
CA ASP A 726 23.48 19.86 4.79
C ASP A 726 23.81 20.70 3.56
N GLY A 727 24.15 21.98 3.76
CA GLY A 727 24.13 23.05 2.75
C GLY A 727 25.05 22.91 1.53
N ASP A 728 25.77 21.81 1.37
CA ASP A 728 26.82 21.65 0.35
C ASP A 728 26.34 20.92 -0.92
N ALA A 729 25.04 20.69 -1.10
CA ALA A 729 24.49 20.11 -2.30
C ALA A 729 23.11 20.68 -2.68
N GLU A 730 22.72 20.47 -3.92
CA GLU A 730 21.41 20.82 -4.48
C GLU A 730 20.80 19.60 -5.18
N LEU A 731 19.52 19.38 -4.96
CA LEU A 731 18.76 18.37 -5.71
C LEU A 731 18.48 18.89 -7.13
N VAL A 732 18.90 18.14 -8.14
CA VAL A 732 18.56 18.44 -9.55
C VAL A 732 17.13 18.08 -9.85
N ASP A 733 16.72 16.92 -9.34
CA ASP A 733 15.36 16.38 -9.45
C ASP A 733 14.84 16.15 -8.04
N SER A 734 13.67 16.70 -7.69
CA SER A 734 13.03 16.50 -6.38
C SER A 734 11.95 15.41 -6.39
N GLU A 735 11.59 14.91 -7.56
CA GLU A 735 10.49 13.94 -7.72
C GLU A 735 10.84 12.89 -8.78
N LYS A 736 10.50 11.63 -8.49
CA LYS A 736 10.61 10.49 -9.41
C LYS A 736 9.36 9.63 -9.33
N GLN A 737 9.01 9.06 -10.47
CA GLN A 737 7.88 8.13 -10.58
C GLN A 737 8.40 6.74 -10.94
N VAL A 738 7.89 5.71 -10.26
CA VAL A 738 8.26 4.30 -10.49
C VAL A 738 7.03 3.40 -10.43
N ALA A 739 7.04 2.33 -11.20
CA ALA A 739 5.97 1.33 -11.24
C ALA A 739 6.54 -0.08 -10.98
N PRO A 740 6.67 -0.51 -9.71
CA PRO A 740 7.27 -1.79 -9.37
C PRO A 740 6.36 -2.98 -9.69
N VAL A 741 6.95 -4.14 -9.98
CA VAL A 741 6.25 -5.43 -9.86
C VAL A 741 6.12 -5.81 -8.38
N ALA A 742 5.19 -6.71 -8.05
CA ALA A 742 5.07 -7.22 -6.68
C ALA A 742 6.37 -7.87 -6.19
N GLY A 743 6.75 -7.56 -4.96
CA GLY A 743 7.98 -8.03 -4.33
C GLY A 743 9.26 -7.37 -4.81
N ALA A 744 9.20 -6.39 -5.72
CA ALA A 744 10.36 -5.65 -6.17
C ALA A 744 10.91 -4.71 -5.10
N ALA A 745 12.23 -4.55 -5.10
CA ALA A 745 12.93 -3.50 -4.39
C ALA A 745 13.43 -2.48 -5.42
N VAL A 746 12.64 -1.46 -5.72
CA VAL A 746 12.98 -0.50 -6.78
C VAL A 746 14.03 0.49 -6.30
N LYS A 747 15.05 0.72 -7.12
CA LYS A 747 16.09 1.71 -6.86
C LYS A 747 15.74 3.03 -7.52
N VAL A 748 15.59 4.09 -6.72
CA VAL A 748 15.23 5.43 -7.19
C VAL A 748 16.43 6.36 -6.96
N VAL A 749 17.03 6.84 -8.04
CA VAL A 749 18.22 7.67 -8.00
C VAL A 749 17.84 9.13 -8.23
N PHE A 750 18.15 9.98 -7.24
CA PHE A 750 18.06 11.42 -7.35
C PHE A 750 19.47 11.99 -7.59
N ARG A 751 19.57 12.82 -8.61
CA ARG A 751 20.84 13.49 -8.92
C ARG A 751 21.00 14.70 -8.04
N THR A 752 22.21 14.89 -7.56
CA THR A 752 22.61 16.06 -6.78
C THR A 752 23.75 16.81 -7.49
N ARG A 753 23.82 18.09 -7.25
CA ARG A 753 24.99 18.92 -7.60
C ARG A 753 25.71 19.22 -6.29
N PRO A 754 26.86 18.59 -6.03
CA PRO A 754 27.64 18.86 -4.82
C PRO A 754 28.35 20.22 -4.90
N GLY A 755 28.77 20.73 -3.76
CA GLY A 755 29.60 21.92 -3.64
C GLY A 755 28.88 23.15 -3.13
N LYS A 756 29.65 24.18 -2.81
CA LYS A 756 29.16 25.47 -2.30
C LYS A 756 28.38 26.23 -3.36
N ALA A 757 27.30 26.85 -2.97
CA ALA A 757 26.54 27.73 -3.84
C ALA A 757 27.25 29.07 -4.01
N LEU A 758 27.55 29.46 -5.24
CA LEU A 758 28.16 30.73 -5.59
C LEU A 758 27.16 31.60 -6.35
N LEU A 759 27.09 32.85 -5.99
CA LEU A 759 26.45 33.90 -6.76
C LEU A 759 27.53 34.90 -7.18
N ILE A 760 27.97 34.77 -8.42
CA ILE A 760 29.02 35.61 -8.98
C ILE A 760 28.36 36.74 -9.78
N LYS A 761 28.65 37.99 -9.45
CA LYS A 761 28.28 39.13 -10.25
C LYS A 761 29.51 39.46 -11.11
N SER A 762 29.40 39.30 -12.42
CA SER A 762 30.54 39.48 -13.33
C SER A 762 30.24 40.53 -14.39
N ARG A 763 31.34 41.21 -14.84
CA ARG A 763 31.37 42.10 -15.98
C ARG A 763 32.56 41.74 -16.89
N MET A 764 32.44 42.13 -18.13
CA MET A 764 33.55 42.03 -19.09
C MET A 764 34.68 42.99 -18.70
N ALA A 765 35.87 42.78 -19.20
CA ALA A 765 37.06 43.62 -18.93
C ALA A 765 36.89 45.10 -19.35
N ASP A 766 36.01 45.37 -20.34
CA ASP A 766 35.64 46.71 -20.79
C ASP A 766 34.51 47.38 -19.95
N GLY A 767 34.02 46.69 -18.91
CA GLY A 767 32.98 47.17 -18.01
C GLY A 767 31.56 46.87 -18.50
N SER A 768 31.36 46.27 -19.69
CA SER A 768 30.06 45.86 -20.20
C SER A 768 29.54 44.63 -19.42
N GLU A 769 28.23 44.44 -19.45
CA GLU A 769 27.58 43.27 -18.81
C GLU A 769 27.79 42.00 -19.67
N LEU A 770 27.89 40.85 -19.00
CA LEU A 770 27.94 39.56 -19.69
C LEU A 770 26.60 39.33 -20.46
N PRO A 771 26.68 38.76 -21.67
CA PRO A 771 25.48 38.43 -22.41
C PRO A 771 24.58 37.50 -21.62
N MET A 772 23.30 37.89 -21.48
CA MET A 772 22.29 37.08 -20.81
C MET A 772 22.06 35.80 -21.61
N GLY A 773 22.07 34.66 -20.93
CA GLY A 773 21.90 33.34 -21.55
C GLY A 773 23.23 32.67 -21.93
N ALA A 774 24.37 33.32 -21.66
CA ALA A 774 25.70 32.73 -21.90
C ALA A 774 25.91 31.50 -21.01
N ASP A 775 26.40 30.40 -21.60
CA ASP A 775 26.73 29.18 -20.87
C ASP A 775 27.97 29.39 -20.02
N VAL A 776 27.93 28.93 -18.79
CA VAL A 776 29.09 28.94 -17.88
C VAL A 776 29.55 27.49 -17.72
N LEU A 777 30.80 27.24 -18.16
CA LEU A 777 31.38 25.90 -18.19
C LEU A 777 32.48 25.78 -17.15
N ASP A 778 32.65 24.60 -16.59
CA ASP A 778 33.75 24.21 -15.73
C ASP A 778 35.02 23.85 -16.56
N GLU A 779 36.08 23.44 -15.85
CA GLU A 779 37.33 23.01 -16.48
C GLU A 779 37.19 21.75 -17.36
N ASN A 780 36.09 20.97 -17.19
CA ASN A 780 35.78 19.78 -17.97
C ASN A 780 34.83 20.09 -19.15
N ASN A 781 34.56 21.35 -19.47
CA ASN A 781 33.59 21.83 -20.45
C ASN A 781 32.13 21.40 -20.16
N THR A 782 31.79 21.17 -18.87
CA THR A 782 30.42 20.88 -18.46
C THR A 782 29.71 22.20 -18.11
N VAL A 783 28.50 22.39 -18.61
CA VAL A 783 27.67 23.56 -18.26
C VAL A 783 27.27 23.47 -16.81
N VAL A 784 27.81 24.37 -15.96
CA VAL A 784 27.56 24.43 -14.52
C VAL A 784 26.64 25.59 -14.13
N GLY A 785 26.36 26.52 -15.03
CA GLY A 785 25.49 27.67 -14.79
C GLY A 785 25.18 28.43 -16.10
N ILE A 786 24.37 29.47 -15.98
CA ILE A 786 24.01 30.37 -17.06
C ILE A 786 24.10 31.82 -16.54
N ALA A 787 24.61 32.72 -17.38
CA ALA A 787 24.66 34.14 -17.06
C ALA A 787 23.23 34.75 -17.13
N GLY A 788 22.76 35.25 -16.02
CA GLY A 788 21.47 35.92 -15.86
C GLY A 788 21.57 37.43 -16.09
N GLN A 789 20.46 38.11 -15.81
CA GLN A 789 20.38 39.57 -15.95
C GLN A 789 21.40 40.28 -15.07
N GLY A 790 22.06 41.33 -15.60
CA GLY A 790 23.08 42.09 -14.87
C GLY A 790 24.37 41.34 -14.61
N GLY A 791 24.69 40.31 -15.40
CA GLY A 791 25.89 39.49 -15.29
C GLY A 791 25.96 38.64 -14.02
N GLN A 792 24.78 38.25 -13.49
CA GLN A 792 24.68 37.35 -12.33
C GLN A 792 24.77 35.91 -12.76
N ILE A 793 25.64 35.13 -12.15
CA ILE A 793 25.86 33.71 -12.41
C ILE A 793 25.61 32.96 -11.11
N TYR A 794 24.66 32.04 -11.11
CA TYR A 794 24.51 31.10 -10.02
C TYR A 794 25.06 29.74 -10.45
N LEU A 795 25.92 29.16 -9.61
CA LEU A 795 26.46 27.81 -9.81
C LEU A 795 26.83 27.16 -8.49
N ARG A 796 27.14 25.87 -8.55
CA ARG A 796 27.75 25.13 -7.43
C ARG A 796 29.09 24.54 -7.84
N THR A 797 30.02 24.55 -6.88
CA THR A 797 31.37 24.00 -7.07
C THR A 797 31.93 23.40 -5.78
N GLU A 798 32.69 22.30 -5.93
CA GLU A 798 33.51 21.72 -4.85
C GLU A 798 34.87 22.36 -4.75
N GLN A 799 35.28 23.08 -5.79
CA GLN A 799 36.59 23.74 -5.82
C GLN A 799 36.55 25.03 -5.00
N THR A 800 37.63 25.26 -4.25
CA THR A 800 37.80 26.51 -3.50
C THR A 800 38.33 27.66 -4.36
N LYS A 801 38.94 27.36 -5.51
CA LYS A 801 39.38 28.31 -6.53
C LYS A 801 39.49 27.62 -7.87
N GLY A 802 39.27 28.36 -8.95
CA GLY A 802 39.34 27.84 -10.32
C GLY A 802 38.98 28.88 -11.35
N HIS A 803 38.80 28.43 -12.58
CA HIS A 803 38.39 29.27 -13.70
C HIS A 803 37.16 28.69 -14.36
N LEU A 804 36.20 29.53 -14.67
CA LEU A 804 35.01 29.21 -15.42
C LEU A 804 35.11 29.79 -16.82
N SER A 805 34.70 29.08 -17.83
CA SER A 805 34.60 29.60 -19.19
C SER A 805 33.16 30.06 -19.45
N VAL A 806 32.96 31.34 -19.68
CA VAL A 806 31.63 31.89 -20.05
C VAL A 806 31.55 32.01 -21.55
N ARG A 807 30.58 31.33 -22.19
CA ARG A 807 30.50 31.26 -23.65
C ARG A 807 29.07 31.66 -24.12
N TRP A 808 29.01 32.58 -25.12
CA TRP A 808 27.76 33.10 -25.70
C TRP A 808 27.65 32.88 -27.19
N GLY A 809 28.60 32.21 -27.85
CA GLY A 809 28.61 31.87 -29.25
C GLY A 809 29.67 30.81 -29.59
N GLU A 810 29.83 30.51 -30.88
CA GLU A 810 30.79 29.51 -31.38
C GLU A 810 32.11 30.12 -31.86
N GLY A 811 32.21 31.43 -31.91
CA GLY A 811 33.43 32.14 -32.34
C GLY A 811 34.54 32.17 -31.26
N ALA A 812 35.81 32.31 -31.67
CA ALA A 812 36.92 32.38 -30.72
C ALA A 812 36.81 33.59 -29.76
N ASN A 813 36.08 34.65 -30.15
CA ASN A 813 35.87 35.86 -29.35
C ASN A 813 34.54 35.85 -28.61
N ASP A 814 33.77 34.74 -28.68
CA ASP A 814 32.47 34.61 -28.03
C ASP A 814 32.57 33.88 -26.66
N SER A 815 33.74 34.02 -26.01
CA SER A 815 33.98 33.45 -24.68
C SER A 815 34.93 34.32 -23.86
N CYS A 816 34.85 34.20 -22.53
CA CYS A 816 35.81 34.80 -21.60
C CYS A 816 36.06 33.86 -20.40
N GLN A 817 37.17 34.05 -19.72
CA GLN A 817 37.57 33.31 -18.52
C GLN A 817 37.22 34.10 -17.27
N LEU A 818 36.50 33.47 -16.37
CA LEU A 818 36.02 34.04 -15.12
C LEU A 818 36.71 33.31 -13.94
N PRO A 819 37.73 33.92 -13.32
CA PRO A 819 38.37 33.34 -12.14
C PRO A 819 37.44 33.44 -10.93
N PHE A 820 37.51 32.47 -10.01
CA PHE A 820 36.85 32.56 -8.71
C PHE A 820 37.79 32.02 -7.62
N ASP A 821 37.69 32.62 -6.44
CA ASP A 821 38.39 32.17 -5.23
C ASP A 821 37.48 32.39 -4.01
N ILE A 822 37.15 31.29 -3.35
CA ILE A 822 36.35 31.28 -2.12
C ILE A 822 37.18 30.92 -0.89
N SER A 823 38.52 30.79 -1.04
CA SER A 823 39.46 30.58 0.06
C SER A 823 39.38 31.74 1.05
N GLY A 824 38.89 31.55 2.22
CA GLY A 824 38.74 32.61 3.24
C GLY A 824 37.37 33.30 3.29
N LYS A 825 36.41 32.86 2.49
CA LYS A 825 34.98 33.22 2.69
C LYS A 825 34.39 32.36 3.78
N ASP A 826 33.32 32.87 4.42
CA ASP A 826 32.56 32.10 5.43
C ASP A 826 31.94 30.84 4.81
N SER A 827 32.51 29.69 5.16
CA SER A 827 32.03 28.38 4.69
C SER A 827 30.64 28.02 5.16
N ASN A 828 30.11 28.70 6.18
CA ASN A 828 28.76 28.46 6.72
C ASN A 828 27.70 29.33 6.03
N SER A 829 28.11 30.22 5.11
CA SER A 829 27.15 31.01 4.34
C SER A 829 26.41 30.13 3.34
N PRO A 830 25.06 30.14 3.28
CA PRO A 830 24.29 29.34 2.34
C PRO A 830 24.54 29.70 0.87
N ILE A 831 25.00 30.94 0.62
CA ILE A 831 25.40 31.42 -0.72
C ILE A 831 26.62 32.35 -0.57
N ILE A 832 27.72 31.97 -1.22
CA ILE A 832 28.93 32.80 -1.27
C ILE A 832 28.77 33.79 -2.42
N ARG A 833 28.92 35.07 -2.14
CA ARG A 833 28.81 36.15 -3.14
C ARG A 833 30.21 36.60 -3.55
N LEU A 834 30.42 36.66 -4.87
CA LEU A 834 31.65 37.13 -5.48
C LEU A 834 31.36 38.25 -6.48
N ASN A 835 32.32 39.14 -6.67
CA ASN A 835 32.32 40.14 -7.72
C ASN A 835 33.62 39.96 -8.50
N GLU A 836 33.53 39.42 -9.71
CA GLU A 836 34.70 39.07 -10.51
C GLU A 836 34.58 39.63 -11.92
N THR A 837 35.70 39.83 -12.57
CA THR A 837 35.78 40.34 -13.94
C THR A 837 36.09 39.19 -14.88
N CYS A 838 35.33 39.02 -15.96
CA CYS A 838 35.58 38.05 -17.00
C CYS A 838 36.65 38.57 -17.94
N GLN A 839 37.73 37.83 -18.11
CA GLN A 839 38.89 38.18 -18.94
C GLN A 839 38.81 37.49 -20.30
N SER A 840 39.02 38.22 -21.37
CA SER A 840 38.97 37.69 -22.76
C SER A 840 40.25 36.92 -23.10
#